data_7d404a6f46dd601af68c4373e44960dd
#
_entry.id   7d404a6f46dd601af68c4373e44960dd
#
_cell.length_a   1.000
_cell.length_b   1.000
_cell.length_c   1.000
_cell.angle_alpha   90.00
_cell.angle_beta   90.00
_cell.angle_gamma   90.00
#
_symmetry.space_group_name_H-M   'P 1'
#
loop_
_entity.id
_entity.type
_entity.pdbx_description
1 polymer ?
#
loop_
_entity_poly.entity_id
_entity_poly.type
_entity_poly.pdbx_seq_one_letter_code
_entity_poly.pdbx_strand_id
1 'polypeptide(L)'
;MPEQLELPQQGQQRQIITDSRKEETTMICKRLNLNERPVFPKRAIITAGMPYGNKNLHFGHVGGMFIHADIFARFLRDRIGKDNVIFISGTDCYGSPIMESYRKLQEGGYEGTLEDYVRGNHEGQKETLKKYGISLDFFGASALDDAGDIHKQVSGKVFKTLYDNGYIKKLSVPQFYDEEKKMFLNGRQVLGKCPIPGCSSDKAYADECSLGHQFLPSELINPISSLSGKKPVLKDVENWYFDLEHCIDMIKEYNDFLRKNTNTRKYQLETVEEFLKKPLLYVPRKYIVDLEKMSSMLPLHNLIDEEKKASVAFEFESLDDRDKAKSILDSLNIHYTSGKTLVPFRLSGNVEWGVPFPECEELNDLTFWVWPESLWAPISFTMAYLKTMGMENDLSKWWYDDDAKVYQFIGEDNIYFYSIAQTGLFAGLQISKDEKPDMEKVHLSHIIANRHLLYMDTKASSSSDIKPPTADELLEFYTKDQLRMHFMSLGLSSKSVGFKPQVFMKEENKVGVDMVLKDGNLITNVFNRLIRTCFYAIQNNCNGKIPKGEACDEIRTMAEKTVLEYERHMYNHDFHRISYVLDDFIRAINKHWVNNVKVADATGDKELRKQLIIDCFYACKIMAVLIHPIVPEGCEMFREYLNMGEELWDWNCILEPISIYVSDIESHELKYLEPRVDFFKKHECQFEVKCIDKY
;
A
#
# COMPACT_ATOMS: atom_id res chain seq x y z
N MET A 1 48.39 23.68 -17.28
CA MET A 1 47.25 24.27 -17.99
C MET A 1 46.67 23.20 -18.89
N PRO A 2 45.49 22.69 -18.68
CA PRO A 2 44.69 22.02 -19.69
C PRO A 2 43.49 22.89 -20.04
N GLU A 3 43.21 22.91 -21.31
CA GLU A 3 42.16 23.63 -22.01
C GLU A 3 40.75 23.31 -21.53
N GLN A 4 39.97 24.38 -21.37
CA GLN A 4 38.52 24.30 -21.13
C GLN A 4 37.83 23.96 -22.46
N LEU A 5 37.15 22.80 -22.47
CA LEU A 5 36.17 22.44 -23.52
C LEU A 5 34.81 23.07 -23.12
N GLU A 6 34.38 24.07 -23.87
CA GLU A 6 33.04 24.65 -23.80
C GLU A 6 31.99 23.62 -24.28
N LEU A 7 31.05 23.29 -23.43
CA LEU A 7 29.83 22.52 -23.78
C LEU A 7 28.76 23.49 -24.37
N PRO A 8 27.98 23.07 -25.38
CA PRO A 8 27.08 23.95 -26.10
C PRO A 8 25.84 24.35 -25.31
N GLN A 9 25.43 25.62 -25.48
CA GLN A 9 24.31 26.33 -24.87
C GLN A 9 22.91 25.77 -25.22
N GLN A 10 22.61 24.49 -24.95
CA GLN A 10 21.26 23.97 -25.10
C GLN A 10 20.40 24.11 -23.80
N GLY A 11 21.01 24.42 -22.66
CA GLY A 11 20.31 24.60 -21.39
C GLY A 11 19.52 25.90 -21.26
N GLN A 12 20.01 27.00 -21.87
CA GLN A 12 19.35 28.30 -21.71
C GLN A 12 18.06 28.45 -22.54
N GLN A 13 17.98 27.84 -23.73
CA GLN A 13 16.73 27.87 -24.51
C GLN A 13 15.59 27.03 -23.88
N ARG A 14 15.91 25.91 -23.21
CA ARG A 14 14.91 25.11 -22.48
C ARG A 14 14.39 25.83 -21.22
N GLN A 15 15.25 26.56 -20.52
CA GLN A 15 14.87 27.28 -19.30
C GLN A 15 13.98 28.51 -19.61
N ILE A 16 14.24 29.21 -20.71
CA ILE A 16 13.43 30.34 -21.16
C ILE A 16 12.03 29.89 -21.64
N ILE A 17 11.94 28.72 -22.30
CA ILE A 17 10.66 28.14 -22.75
C ILE A 17 9.86 27.62 -21.57
N THR A 18 10.49 27.07 -20.52
CA THR A 18 9.80 26.61 -19.31
C THR A 18 9.33 27.78 -18.45
N ASP A 19 10.06 28.87 -18.37
CA ASP A 19 9.67 30.03 -17.55
C ASP A 19 8.58 30.87 -18.24
N SER A 20 8.61 31.07 -19.55
CA SER A 20 7.50 31.70 -20.28
C SER A 20 6.23 30.85 -20.26
N ARG A 21 6.33 29.51 -20.36
CA ARG A 21 5.18 28.61 -20.19
C ARG A 21 4.64 28.62 -18.75
N LYS A 22 5.49 28.75 -17.72
CA LYS A 22 5.05 28.90 -16.34
C LYS A 22 4.27 30.19 -16.10
N GLU A 23 4.70 31.31 -16.70
CA GLU A 23 3.96 32.56 -16.59
C GLU A 23 2.65 32.54 -17.37
N GLU A 24 2.59 31.98 -18.58
CA GLU A 24 1.35 31.72 -19.32
C GLU A 24 0.45 30.71 -18.61
N THR A 25 0.98 29.61 -18.10
CA THR A 25 0.22 28.60 -17.33
C THR A 25 -0.39 29.22 -16.06
N THR A 26 0.31 30.14 -15.39
CA THR A 26 -0.22 30.87 -14.24
C THR A 26 -1.36 31.83 -14.62
N MET A 27 -1.39 32.32 -15.84
CA MET A 27 -2.51 33.14 -16.36
C MET A 27 -3.73 32.29 -16.75
N ILE A 28 -3.54 31.08 -17.25
CA ILE A 28 -4.60 30.18 -17.77
C ILE A 28 -5.28 29.41 -16.63
N CYS A 29 -4.55 29.05 -15.57
CA CYS A 29 -5.09 28.38 -14.35
C CYS A 29 -6.10 29.22 -13.54
N LYS A 30 -6.47 30.43 -13.96
CA LYS A 30 -7.48 31.26 -13.28
C LYS A 30 -8.91 30.74 -13.35
N ARG A 31 -9.19 29.71 -14.17
CA ARG A 31 -10.56 29.15 -14.33
C ARG A 31 -10.93 28.14 -13.25
N LEU A 32 -9.96 27.39 -12.70
CA LEU A 32 -10.21 26.55 -11.53
C LEU A 32 -10.12 27.42 -10.28
N ASN A 33 -11.06 27.26 -9.37
CA ASN A 33 -10.95 27.84 -8.04
C ASN A 33 -9.79 27.12 -7.33
N LEU A 34 -8.56 27.63 -7.46
CA LEU A 34 -7.33 27.02 -6.94
C LEU A 34 -7.42 26.72 -5.44
N ASN A 35 -8.23 27.49 -4.70
CA ASN A 35 -8.49 27.28 -3.27
C ASN A 35 -9.27 25.98 -2.96
N GLU A 36 -9.85 25.33 -3.96
CA GLU A 36 -10.60 24.08 -3.78
C GLU A 36 -9.80 22.82 -4.14
N ARG A 37 -8.65 22.98 -4.81
CA ARG A 37 -7.80 21.83 -5.20
C ARG A 37 -6.97 21.36 -4.02
N PRO A 38 -6.83 20.03 -3.83
CA PRO A 38 -5.90 19.49 -2.85
C PRO A 38 -4.46 19.89 -3.16
N VAL A 39 -3.69 20.17 -2.10
CA VAL A 39 -2.25 20.45 -2.21
C VAL A 39 -1.48 19.16 -2.04
N PHE A 40 -0.67 18.82 -3.03
CA PHE A 40 0.25 17.69 -3.00
C PHE A 40 1.67 18.17 -2.66
N PRO A 41 2.54 17.29 -2.10
CA PRO A 41 3.92 17.67 -1.81
C PRO A 41 4.69 17.96 -3.10
N LYS A 42 5.84 18.61 -3.00
CA LYS A 42 6.73 18.82 -4.15
C LYS A 42 7.48 17.54 -4.53
N ARG A 43 7.76 16.67 -3.57
CA ARG A 43 8.39 15.36 -3.76
C ARG A 43 7.65 14.29 -2.98
N ALA A 44 7.61 13.08 -3.50
CA ALA A 44 6.97 11.98 -2.82
C ALA A 44 7.76 10.66 -2.95
N ILE A 45 7.83 9.92 -1.86
CA ILE A 45 8.15 8.49 -1.89
C ILE A 45 6.85 7.72 -1.69
N ILE A 46 6.61 6.74 -2.54
CA ILE A 46 5.54 5.77 -2.35
C ILE A 46 6.18 4.43 -2.04
N THR A 47 5.67 3.73 -1.04
CA THR A 47 6.07 2.35 -0.76
C THR A 47 4.85 1.45 -0.70
N ALA A 48 5.04 0.19 -1.05
CA ALA A 48 4.08 -0.87 -0.80
C ALA A 48 4.70 -1.88 0.17
N GLY A 49 3.89 -2.46 1.07
CA GLY A 49 4.36 -3.43 2.06
C GLY A 49 5.07 -4.61 1.38
N MET A 50 6.14 -5.06 2.00
CA MET A 50 7.01 -6.09 1.45
C MET A 50 6.42 -7.48 1.63
N PRO A 51 6.28 -8.29 0.56
CA PRO A 51 5.96 -9.70 0.70
C PRO A 51 7.16 -10.50 1.19
N TYR A 52 6.91 -11.57 1.95
CA TYR A 52 7.95 -12.53 2.35
C TYR A 52 8.56 -13.27 1.16
N GLY A 53 9.87 -13.50 1.20
CA GLY A 53 10.65 -14.20 0.18
C GLY A 53 10.48 -15.73 0.19
N ASN A 54 9.31 -16.24 0.53
CA ASN A 54 9.04 -17.67 0.64
C ASN A 54 7.92 -18.20 -0.29
N LYS A 55 7.35 -17.35 -1.14
CA LYS A 55 6.21 -17.72 -2.00
C LYS A 55 5.95 -16.68 -3.09
N ASN A 56 5.18 -17.12 -4.10
CA ASN A 56 4.64 -16.25 -5.13
C ASN A 56 3.58 -15.30 -4.58
N LEU A 57 3.35 -14.20 -5.30
CA LEU A 57 2.29 -13.25 -4.96
C LEU A 57 0.92 -13.84 -5.28
N HIS A 58 -0.03 -13.66 -4.38
CA HIS A 58 -1.45 -13.91 -4.64
C HIS A 58 -2.18 -12.58 -4.87
N PHE A 59 -3.42 -12.68 -5.34
CA PHE A 59 -4.25 -11.51 -5.66
C PHE A 59 -4.35 -10.49 -4.51
N GLY A 60 -4.29 -10.94 -3.24
CA GLY A 60 -4.35 -10.06 -2.07
C GLY A 60 -3.16 -9.12 -1.95
N HIS A 61 -1.94 -9.55 -2.34
CA HIS A 61 -0.79 -8.65 -2.40
C HIS A 61 -0.95 -7.63 -3.53
N VAL A 62 -1.26 -8.12 -4.74
CA VAL A 62 -1.32 -7.27 -5.93
C VAL A 62 -2.54 -6.35 -5.88
N GLY A 63 -3.76 -6.89 -5.71
CA GLY A 63 -5.00 -6.14 -5.72
C GLY A 63 -5.29 -5.39 -4.42
N GLY A 64 -4.85 -5.93 -3.28
CA GLY A 64 -5.07 -5.30 -1.97
C GLY A 64 -4.14 -4.12 -1.68
N MET A 65 -2.97 -4.05 -2.34
CA MET A 65 -1.94 -3.08 -2.00
C MET A 65 -1.18 -2.52 -3.20
N PHE A 66 -0.47 -3.36 -4.00
CA PHE A 66 0.44 -2.87 -5.05
C PHE A 66 -0.26 -2.04 -6.14
N ILE A 67 -1.45 -2.45 -6.58
CA ILE A 67 -2.21 -1.69 -7.60
C ILE A 67 -2.61 -0.32 -7.07
N HIS A 68 -3.05 -0.21 -5.80
CA HIS A 68 -3.40 1.07 -5.21
C HIS A 68 -2.19 2.00 -5.06
N ALA A 69 -1.05 1.46 -4.63
CA ALA A 69 0.21 2.20 -4.54
C ALA A 69 0.68 2.68 -5.92
N ASP A 70 0.61 1.81 -6.95
CA ASP A 70 1.00 2.14 -8.32
C ASP A 70 0.11 3.21 -8.95
N ILE A 71 -1.22 3.11 -8.77
CA ILE A 71 -2.16 4.12 -9.24
C ILE A 71 -1.83 5.48 -8.62
N PHE A 72 -1.55 5.51 -7.33
CA PHE A 72 -1.20 6.75 -6.65
C PHE A 72 0.16 7.30 -7.08
N ALA A 73 1.17 6.43 -7.26
CA ALA A 73 2.49 6.81 -7.75
C ALA A 73 2.41 7.41 -9.17
N ARG A 74 1.67 6.77 -10.08
CA ARG A 74 1.46 7.27 -11.45
C ARG A 74 0.71 8.60 -11.44
N PHE A 75 -0.35 8.71 -10.65
CA PHE A 75 -1.07 9.96 -10.50
C PHE A 75 -0.16 11.10 -10.01
N LEU A 76 0.67 10.84 -9.00
CA LEU A 76 1.61 11.85 -8.52
C LEU A 76 2.66 12.21 -9.58
N ARG A 77 3.17 11.23 -10.35
CA ARG A 77 4.09 11.52 -11.47
C ARG A 77 3.47 12.46 -12.50
N ASP A 78 2.21 12.23 -12.86
CA ASP A 78 1.47 13.10 -13.78
C ASP A 78 1.17 14.48 -13.13
N ARG A 79 0.95 14.51 -11.80
CA ARG A 79 0.49 15.70 -11.06
C ARG A 79 1.60 16.63 -10.61
N ILE A 80 2.72 16.08 -10.12
CA ILE A 80 3.86 16.86 -9.57
C ILE A 80 5.16 16.69 -10.34
N GLY A 81 5.15 15.89 -11.41
CA GLY A 81 6.29 15.60 -12.26
C GLY A 81 6.98 14.27 -11.93
N LYS A 82 7.40 13.57 -12.97
CA LYS A 82 7.98 12.22 -12.88
C LYS A 82 9.23 12.16 -11.99
N ASP A 83 10.10 13.15 -12.10
CA ASP A 83 11.37 13.22 -11.37
C ASP A 83 11.19 13.56 -9.87
N ASN A 84 9.98 13.91 -9.47
CA ASN A 84 9.61 14.24 -8.09
C ASN A 84 8.93 13.08 -7.35
N VAL A 85 8.89 11.88 -7.95
CA VAL A 85 8.20 10.72 -7.35
C VAL A 85 9.09 9.49 -7.45
N ILE A 86 9.36 8.87 -6.31
CA ILE A 86 10.03 7.57 -6.21
C ILE A 86 9.02 6.54 -5.73
N PHE A 87 8.86 5.43 -6.46
CA PHE A 87 8.04 4.30 -6.05
C PHE A 87 8.90 3.07 -5.84
N ILE A 88 9.01 2.64 -4.59
CA ILE A 88 9.85 1.51 -4.18
C ILE A 88 9.05 0.47 -3.39
N SER A 89 9.54 -0.76 -3.44
CA SER A 89 9.17 -1.85 -2.54
C SER A 89 10.28 -2.91 -2.56
N GLY A 90 10.02 -4.06 -2.01
CA GLY A 90 10.98 -5.16 -2.04
C GLY A 90 10.45 -6.44 -1.44
N THR A 91 11.29 -7.45 -1.43
CA THR A 91 11.06 -8.72 -0.78
C THR A 91 11.64 -8.69 0.62
N ASP A 92 10.83 -9.03 1.62
CA ASP A 92 11.29 -9.35 2.97
C ASP A 92 11.93 -10.74 2.95
N CYS A 93 13.25 -10.76 3.13
CA CYS A 93 14.06 -11.97 2.93
C CYS A 93 14.39 -12.71 4.21
N TYR A 94 13.98 -12.20 5.38
CA TYR A 94 14.34 -12.77 6.67
C TYR A 94 13.13 -13.35 7.42
N GLY A 95 13.40 -14.04 8.52
CA GLY A 95 12.39 -14.52 9.45
C GLY A 95 12.05 -16.01 9.38
N SER A 96 11.41 -16.48 10.44
CA SER A 96 11.05 -17.88 10.64
C SER A 96 10.13 -18.48 9.54
N PRO A 97 9.22 -17.71 8.89
CA PRO A 97 8.40 -18.26 7.81
C PRO A 97 9.21 -18.73 6.60
N ILE A 98 10.31 -18.04 6.30
CA ILE A 98 11.19 -18.37 5.16
C ILE A 98 11.99 -19.62 5.49
N MET A 99 12.60 -19.66 6.66
CA MET A 99 13.37 -20.83 7.12
C MET A 99 12.51 -22.10 7.18
N GLU A 100 11.29 -22.01 7.69
CA GLU A 100 10.39 -23.15 7.77
C GLU A 100 9.92 -23.62 6.38
N SER A 101 9.70 -22.70 5.45
CA SER A 101 9.35 -23.07 4.06
C SER A 101 10.53 -23.70 3.34
N TYR A 102 11.75 -23.18 3.54
CA TYR A 102 12.97 -23.75 2.98
C TYR A 102 13.25 -25.16 3.54
N ARG A 103 13.15 -25.35 4.87
CA ARG A 103 13.31 -26.65 5.52
C ARG A 103 12.38 -27.71 4.91
N LYS A 104 11.09 -27.39 4.72
CA LYS A 104 10.13 -28.29 4.08
C LYS A 104 10.48 -28.59 2.62
N LEU A 105 11.02 -27.62 1.92
CA LEU A 105 11.45 -27.80 0.53
C LEU A 105 12.67 -28.72 0.45
N GLN A 106 13.64 -28.59 1.38
CA GLN A 106 14.80 -29.49 1.49
C GLN A 106 14.35 -30.93 1.82
N GLU A 107 13.38 -31.12 2.70
CA GLU A 107 12.79 -32.43 2.99
C GLU A 107 12.15 -33.05 1.74
N GLY A 108 11.67 -32.21 0.80
CA GLY A 108 11.17 -32.60 -0.52
C GLY A 108 12.24 -32.82 -1.59
N GLY A 109 13.53 -32.71 -1.24
CA GLY A 109 14.65 -32.93 -2.16
C GLY A 109 15.23 -31.70 -2.86
N TYR A 110 14.95 -30.48 -2.37
CA TYR A 110 15.59 -29.28 -2.91
C TYR A 110 17.05 -29.19 -2.46
N GLU A 111 17.97 -29.02 -3.42
CA GLU A 111 19.42 -29.01 -3.20
C GLU A 111 20.05 -27.59 -3.17
N GLY A 112 19.28 -26.54 -3.53
CA GLY A 112 19.78 -25.16 -3.53
C GLY A 112 19.97 -24.60 -2.11
N THR A 113 20.75 -23.53 -2.00
CA THR A 113 20.95 -22.81 -0.73
C THR A 113 19.69 -22.03 -0.32
N LEU A 114 19.65 -21.56 0.94
CA LEU A 114 18.58 -20.66 1.40
C LEU A 114 18.57 -19.35 0.60
N GLU A 115 19.74 -18.83 0.25
CA GLU A 115 19.87 -17.64 -0.59
C GLU A 115 19.29 -17.88 -1.99
N ASP A 116 19.58 -19.03 -2.63
CA ASP A 116 19.03 -19.41 -3.93
C ASP A 116 17.50 -19.50 -3.87
N TYR A 117 16.96 -20.08 -2.79
CA TYR A 117 15.52 -20.17 -2.56
C TYR A 117 14.87 -18.79 -2.46
N VAL A 118 15.42 -17.89 -1.66
CA VAL A 118 14.92 -16.50 -1.49
C VAL A 118 15.05 -15.73 -2.80
N ARG A 119 16.18 -15.87 -3.51
CA ARG A 119 16.43 -15.22 -4.80
C ARG A 119 15.41 -15.64 -5.85
N GLY A 120 15.11 -16.93 -5.94
CA GLY A 120 14.09 -17.46 -6.85
C GLY A 120 12.69 -16.87 -6.57
N ASN A 121 12.31 -16.76 -5.30
CA ASN A 121 11.04 -16.12 -4.93
C ASN A 121 11.03 -14.62 -5.21
N HIS A 122 12.13 -13.91 -4.94
CA HIS A 122 12.29 -12.49 -5.23
C HIS A 122 12.08 -12.18 -6.72
N GLU A 123 12.78 -12.91 -7.61
CA GLU A 123 12.64 -12.74 -9.06
C GLU A 123 11.23 -13.11 -9.54
N GLY A 124 10.62 -14.16 -8.98
CA GLY A 124 9.23 -14.52 -9.29
C GLY A 124 8.24 -13.42 -8.91
N GLN A 125 8.41 -12.82 -7.72
CA GLN A 125 7.58 -11.69 -7.28
C GLN A 125 7.74 -10.46 -8.18
N LYS A 126 8.97 -10.12 -8.55
CA LYS A 126 9.31 -9.03 -9.45
C LYS A 126 8.68 -9.20 -10.83
N GLU A 127 8.76 -10.41 -11.39
CA GLU A 127 8.15 -10.71 -12.68
C GLU A 127 6.61 -10.65 -12.63
N THR A 128 5.98 -11.13 -11.56
CA THR A 128 4.53 -10.99 -11.36
C THR A 128 4.12 -9.51 -11.32
N LEU A 129 4.81 -8.67 -10.56
CA LEU A 129 4.53 -7.22 -10.48
C LEU A 129 4.67 -6.54 -11.85
N LYS A 130 5.69 -6.92 -12.63
CA LYS A 130 5.89 -6.44 -13.99
C LYS A 130 4.74 -6.83 -14.92
N LYS A 131 4.25 -8.07 -14.85
CA LYS A 131 3.08 -8.52 -15.64
C LYS A 131 1.83 -7.69 -15.35
N TYR A 132 1.64 -7.23 -14.11
CA TYR A 132 0.56 -6.33 -13.71
C TYR A 132 0.82 -4.85 -14.06
N GLY A 133 1.99 -4.53 -14.62
CA GLY A 133 2.37 -3.17 -14.99
C GLY A 133 2.62 -2.28 -13.79
N ILE A 134 3.05 -2.84 -12.65
CA ILE A 134 3.44 -2.05 -11.46
C ILE A 134 4.73 -1.30 -11.77
N SER A 135 4.72 0.01 -11.64
CA SER A 135 5.77 0.92 -12.10
C SER A 135 6.80 1.26 -11.02
N LEU A 136 7.27 0.24 -10.30
CA LEU A 136 8.33 0.42 -9.31
C LEU A 136 9.61 0.96 -9.96
N ASP A 137 10.20 1.99 -9.36
CA ASP A 137 11.55 2.47 -9.72
C ASP A 137 12.61 1.51 -9.17
N PHE A 138 12.32 0.86 -8.02
CA PHE A 138 13.19 -0.13 -7.43
C PHE A 138 12.39 -1.20 -6.66
N PHE A 139 12.75 -2.46 -6.88
CA PHE A 139 12.24 -3.59 -6.10
C PHE A 139 13.43 -4.33 -5.48
N GLY A 140 13.72 -4.03 -4.21
CA GLY A 140 14.87 -4.55 -3.48
C GLY A 140 14.62 -5.92 -2.86
N ALA A 141 15.69 -6.52 -2.34
CA ALA A 141 15.62 -7.73 -1.51
C ALA A 141 16.46 -7.47 -0.26
N SER A 142 15.87 -7.60 0.93
CA SER A 142 16.52 -7.18 2.18
C SER A 142 17.78 -7.99 2.53
N ALA A 143 17.97 -9.18 1.91
CA ALA A 143 19.14 -10.04 2.13
C ALA A 143 20.09 -10.16 0.93
N LEU A 144 19.72 -9.67 -0.26
CA LEU A 144 20.43 -9.97 -1.49
C LEU A 144 21.10 -8.72 -2.07
N ASP A 145 22.26 -8.95 -2.69
CA ASP A 145 22.98 -8.00 -3.50
C ASP A 145 23.24 -6.65 -2.79
N ASP A 146 23.44 -5.58 -3.52
CA ASP A 146 23.68 -4.23 -2.99
C ASP A 146 22.56 -3.76 -2.03
N ALA A 147 21.31 -4.13 -2.30
CA ALA A 147 20.18 -3.77 -1.45
C ALA A 147 20.28 -4.40 -0.05
N GLY A 148 20.69 -5.68 0.01
CA GLY A 148 20.92 -6.39 1.27
C GLY A 148 22.11 -5.82 2.06
N ASP A 149 23.19 -5.46 1.38
CA ASP A 149 24.37 -4.88 2.04
C ASP A 149 24.09 -3.47 2.57
N ILE A 150 23.36 -2.65 1.82
CA ILE A 150 22.89 -1.34 2.28
C ILE A 150 21.95 -1.51 3.48
N HIS A 151 21.05 -2.51 3.42
CA HIS A 151 20.10 -2.77 4.49
C HIS A 151 20.79 -3.16 5.81
N LYS A 152 21.84 -3.99 5.77
CA LYS A 152 22.68 -4.31 6.94
C LYS A 152 23.30 -3.04 7.54
N GLN A 153 23.87 -2.17 6.68
CA GLN A 153 24.48 -0.92 7.12
C GLN A 153 23.46 0.05 7.74
N VAL A 154 22.29 0.20 7.12
CA VAL A 154 21.20 1.04 7.63
C VAL A 154 20.72 0.52 8.97
N SER A 155 20.51 -0.80 9.10
CA SER A 155 20.06 -1.41 10.35
C SER A 155 21.03 -1.15 11.51
N GLY A 156 22.33 -1.27 11.25
CA GLY A 156 23.37 -0.91 12.26
C GLY A 156 23.33 0.57 12.65
N LYS A 157 23.13 1.48 11.68
CA LYS A 157 23.00 2.93 11.94
C LYS A 157 21.73 3.25 12.72
N VAL A 158 20.61 2.66 12.36
CA VAL A 158 19.32 2.82 13.05
C VAL A 158 19.46 2.43 14.51
N PHE A 159 19.99 1.24 14.79
CA PHE A 159 20.22 0.80 16.17
C PHE A 159 21.11 1.77 16.95
N LYS A 160 22.25 2.15 16.36
CA LYS A 160 23.19 3.07 17.02
C LYS A 160 22.53 4.41 17.33
N THR A 161 21.80 4.99 16.40
CA THR A 161 21.10 6.28 16.61
C THR A 161 20.06 6.17 17.72
N LEU A 162 19.25 5.11 17.73
CA LEU A 162 18.24 4.88 18.77
C LEU A 162 18.89 4.63 20.15
N TYR A 163 20.05 3.96 20.18
CA TYR A 163 20.82 3.73 21.40
C TYR A 163 21.38 5.06 21.94
N ASP A 164 22.05 5.84 21.09
CA ASP A 164 22.61 7.14 21.43
C ASP A 164 21.52 8.14 21.89
N ASN A 165 20.31 8.04 21.31
CA ASN A 165 19.14 8.85 21.69
C ASN A 165 18.41 8.34 22.94
N GLY A 166 18.85 7.24 23.57
CA GLY A 166 18.37 6.74 24.84
C GLY A 166 17.11 5.86 24.78
N TYR A 167 16.66 5.44 23.60
CA TYR A 167 15.44 4.63 23.44
C TYR A 167 15.64 3.12 23.57
N ILE A 168 16.89 2.66 23.68
CA ILE A 168 17.20 1.23 23.73
C ILE A 168 17.39 0.76 25.17
N LYS A 169 16.79 -0.36 25.50
CA LYS A 169 16.94 -1.02 26.80
C LYS A 169 17.19 -2.52 26.65
N LYS A 170 17.96 -3.08 27.59
CA LYS A 170 18.20 -4.52 27.69
C LYS A 170 17.18 -5.11 28.65
N LEU A 171 16.46 -6.15 28.22
CA LEU A 171 15.46 -6.84 29.05
C LEU A 171 15.68 -8.35 28.97
N SER A 172 15.55 -8.99 30.12
CA SER A 172 15.46 -10.45 30.22
C SER A 172 13.99 -10.85 30.23
N VAL A 173 13.56 -11.60 29.21
CA VAL A 173 12.17 -12.05 29.10
C VAL A 173 12.09 -13.55 28.82
N PRO A 174 11.04 -14.24 29.34
CA PRO A 174 10.83 -15.66 29.07
C PRO A 174 10.61 -15.91 27.58
N GLN A 175 11.36 -16.85 27.01
CA GLN A 175 11.17 -17.36 25.66
C GLN A 175 11.01 -18.87 25.65
N PHE A 176 10.32 -19.40 24.65
CA PHE A 176 10.16 -20.84 24.49
C PHE A 176 11.48 -21.51 24.16
N TYR A 177 11.78 -22.59 24.86
CA TYR A 177 12.95 -23.44 24.66
C TYR A 177 12.52 -24.89 24.48
N ASP A 178 13.00 -25.50 23.42
CA ASP A 178 12.80 -26.92 23.15
C ASP A 178 13.94 -27.72 23.79
N GLU A 179 13.62 -28.49 24.85
CA GLU A 179 14.61 -29.26 25.59
C GLU A 179 15.16 -30.44 24.79
N GLU A 180 14.37 -30.99 23.84
CA GLU A 180 14.82 -32.08 22.98
C GLU A 180 15.76 -31.60 21.90
N LYS A 181 15.42 -30.47 21.26
CA LYS A 181 16.26 -29.85 20.23
C LYS A 181 17.37 -28.97 20.81
N LYS A 182 17.32 -28.68 22.12
CA LYS A 182 18.28 -27.82 22.85
C LYS A 182 18.45 -26.44 22.24
N MET A 183 17.34 -25.81 21.79
CA MET A 183 17.36 -24.51 21.17
C MET A 183 16.16 -23.66 21.57
N PHE A 184 16.31 -22.34 21.49
CA PHE A 184 15.20 -21.41 21.62
C PHE A 184 14.31 -21.46 20.37
N LEU A 185 13.01 -21.37 20.59
CA LEU A 185 12.02 -21.41 19.54
C LEU A 185 11.53 -19.99 19.24
N ASN A 186 11.45 -19.67 17.96
CA ASN A 186 11.06 -18.34 17.47
C ASN A 186 9.84 -18.43 16.55
N GLY A 187 8.94 -17.46 16.65
CA GLY A 187 7.81 -17.28 15.74
C GLY A 187 7.07 -18.60 15.46
N ARG A 188 7.06 -19.06 14.21
CA ARG A 188 6.32 -20.25 13.76
C ARG A 188 6.86 -21.60 14.25
N GLN A 189 7.98 -21.61 14.93
CA GLN A 189 8.49 -22.82 15.59
C GLN A 189 7.68 -23.19 16.84
N VAL A 190 6.80 -22.29 17.32
CA VAL A 190 5.83 -22.57 18.38
C VAL A 190 4.43 -22.38 17.84
N LEU A 191 3.57 -23.34 18.10
CA LEU A 191 2.15 -23.32 17.74
C LEU A 191 1.29 -23.33 19.00
N GLY A 192 0.22 -22.56 19.01
CA GLY A 192 -0.71 -22.47 20.13
C GLY A 192 -1.99 -21.74 19.73
N LYS A 193 -2.77 -21.32 20.75
CA LYS A 193 -3.96 -20.49 20.56
C LYS A 193 -3.72 -19.07 21.03
N CYS A 194 -4.29 -18.10 20.29
CA CYS A 194 -4.22 -16.70 20.63
C CYS A 194 -4.87 -16.43 22.00
N PRO A 195 -4.20 -15.69 22.91
CA PRO A 195 -4.74 -15.34 24.22
C PRO A 195 -5.79 -14.22 24.17
N ILE A 196 -5.87 -13.49 23.05
CA ILE A 196 -6.78 -12.35 22.92
C ILE A 196 -8.24 -12.82 22.81
N PRO A 197 -9.15 -12.29 23.66
CA PRO A 197 -10.54 -12.70 23.67
C PRO A 197 -11.24 -12.41 22.35
N GLY A 198 -12.07 -13.38 21.92
CA GLY A 198 -12.83 -13.23 20.67
C GLY A 198 -11.99 -13.32 19.40
N CYS A 199 -10.71 -13.64 19.51
CA CYS A 199 -9.88 -13.88 18.34
C CYS A 199 -10.37 -15.13 17.60
N SER A 200 -10.66 -14.98 16.31
CA SER A 200 -11.08 -16.08 15.43
C SER A 200 -9.92 -16.82 14.79
N SER A 201 -8.67 -16.47 15.14
CA SER A 201 -7.49 -17.17 14.64
C SER A 201 -7.45 -18.60 15.13
N ASP A 202 -7.32 -19.53 14.22
CA ASP A 202 -7.09 -20.97 14.48
C ASP A 202 -5.63 -21.27 14.86
N LYS A 203 -4.70 -20.34 14.59
CA LYS A 203 -3.26 -20.50 14.80
C LYS A 203 -2.66 -19.26 15.45
N ALA A 204 -1.92 -19.48 16.52
CA ALA A 204 -1.04 -18.50 17.12
C ALA A 204 0.38 -19.08 17.24
N TYR A 205 1.35 -18.19 17.28
CA TYR A 205 2.78 -18.49 17.27
C TYR A 205 3.41 -18.03 18.59
N ALA A 206 4.72 -17.96 18.66
CA ALA A 206 5.41 -17.63 19.91
C ALA A 206 4.95 -16.32 20.55
N ASP A 207 4.71 -15.27 19.75
CA ASP A 207 4.45 -13.90 20.19
C ASP A 207 3.38 -13.17 19.36
N GLU A 208 2.79 -13.85 18.36
CA GLU A 208 1.74 -13.28 17.49
C GLU A 208 0.73 -14.33 17.03
N CYS A 209 -0.43 -13.92 16.54
CA CYS A 209 -1.36 -14.82 15.86
C CYS A 209 -1.50 -14.49 14.37
N SER A 210 -2.15 -15.38 13.61
CA SER A 210 -2.35 -15.21 12.16
C SER A 210 -3.20 -13.98 11.78
N LEU A 211 -3.84 -13.32 12.74
CA LEU A 211 -4.58 -12.07 12.56
C LEU A 211 -3.81 -10.83 13.05
N GLY A 212 -2.52 -10.97 13.41
CA GLY A 212 -1.65 -9.86 13.79
C GLY A 212 -1.79 -9.40 15.25
N HIS A 213 -2.44 -10.16 16.13
CA HIS A 213 -2.42 -9.83 17.56
C HIS A 213 -1.06 -10.17 18.15
N GLN A 214 -0.46 -9.21 18.85
CA GLN A 214 0.81 -9.37 19.58
C GLN A 214 0.51 -9.71 21.05
N PHE A 215 1.34 -10.56 21.65
CA PHE A 215 1.25 -10.99 23.06
C PHE A 215 2.62 -11.51 23.52
N LEU A 216 2.79 -11.64 24.83
CA LEU A 216 4.03 -12.21 25.36
C LEU A 216 4.03 -13.74 25.16
N PRO A 217 5.21 -14.38 24.98
CA PRO A 217 5.31 -15.84 24.87
C PRO A 217 4.61 -16.60 26.00
N SER A 218 4.69 -16.08 27.22
CA SER A 218 4.04 -16.66 28.39
C SER A 218 2.51 -16.66 28.34
N GLU A 219 1.91 -15.83 27.48
CA GLU A 219 0.44 -15.73 27.33
C GLU A 219 -0.12 -16.72 26.30
N LEU A 220 0.73 -17.33 25.44
CA LEU A 220 0.29 -18.27 24.42
C LEU A 220 -0.40 -19.49 25.05
N ILE A 221 -1.59 -19.80 24.59
CA ILE A 221 -2.40 -20.90 25.12
C ILE A 221 -1.98 -22.21 24.46
N ASN A 222 -1.66 -23.21 25.28
CA ASN A 222 -1.27 -24.57 24.84
C ASN A 222 -0.11 -24.59 23.81
N PRO A 223 1.08 -24.04 24.14
CA PRO A 223 2.22 -24.02 23.24
C PRO A 223 2.76 -25.44 22.92
N ILE A 224 3.07 -25.67 21.66
CA ILE A 224 3.69 -26.91 21.15
C ILE A 224 4.84 -26.51 20.21
N SER A 225 6.02 -27.12 20.38
CA SER A 225 7.11 -26.99 19.42
C SER A 225 6.75 -27.64 18.11
N SER A 226 6.88 -26.92 16.99
CA SER A 226 6.70 -27.49 15.65
C SER A 226 7.86 -28.41 15.24
N LEU A 227 8.99 -28.36 15.96
CA LEU A 227 10.19 -29.15 15.66
C LEU A 227 10.21 -30.52 16.35
N SER A 228 9.75 -30.59 17.62
CA SER A 228 9.72 -31.82 18.39
C SER A 228 8.32 -32.37 18.64
N GLY A 229 7.29 -31.58 18.41
CA GLY A 229 5.90 -31.92 18.75
C GLY A 229 5.60 -31.90 20.26
N LYS A 230 6.58 -31.50 21.10
CA LYS A 230 6.45 -31.48 22.57
C LYS A 230 6.13 -30.08 23.08
N LYS A 231 5.64 -30.01 24.33
CA LYS A 231 5.43 -28.75 25.01
C LYS A 231 6.79 -28.12 25.36
N PRO A 232 7.11 -26.92 24.86
CA PRO A 232 8.34 -26.22 25.20
C PRO A 232 8.28 -25.67 26.63
N VAL A 233 9.47 -25.40 27.21
CA VAL A 233 9.61 -24.70 28.48
C VAL A 233 9.94 -23.24 28.25
N LEU A 234 9.67 -22.38 29.22
CA LEU A 234 10.10 -20.97 29.18
C LEU A 234 11.46 -20.85 29.88
N LYS A 235 12.39 -20.15 29.22
CA LYS A 235 13.70 -19.76 29.79
C LYS A 235 13.92 -18.30 29.52
N ASP A 236 14.49 -17.60 30.51
CA ASP A 236 14.79 -16.18 30.37
C ASP A 236 15.97 -15.97 29.41
N VAL A 237 15.82 -14.99 28.51
CA VAL A 237 16.83 -14.59 27.54
C VAL A 237 16.91 -13.08 27.49
N GLU A 238 18.13 -12.56 27.55
CA GLU A 238 18.39 -11.14 27.37
C GLU A 238 18.40 -10.76 25.91
N ASN A 239 17.68 -9.69 25.58
CA ASN A 239 17.62 -9.10 24.24
C ASN A 239 17.54 -7.57 24.33
N TRP A 240 17.79 -6.92 23.20
CA TRP A 240 17.58 -5.49 23.02
C TRP A 240 16.16 -5.18 22.63
N TYR A 241 15.60 -4.15 23.27
CA TYR A 241 14.23 -3.67 23.05
C TYR A 241 14.23 -2.16 22.83
N PHE A 242 13.36 -1.71 21.97
CA PHE A 242 12.99 -0.30 21.86
C PHE A 242 11.94 0.02 22.92
N ASP A 243 12.12 1.12 23.64
CA ASP A 243 11.26 1.56 24.74
C ASP A 243 9.96 2.21 24.20
N LEU A 244 9.13 1.40 23.55
CA LEU A 244 7.92 1.85 22.88
C LEU A 244 6.88 2.43 23.84
N GLU A 245 6.83 1.94 25.10
CA GLU A 245 5.91 2.47 26.11
C GLU A 245 6.24 3.93 26.45
N HIS A 246 7.49 4.34 26.37
CA HIS A 246 7.87 5.74 26.56
C HIS A 246 7.27 6.65 25.50
N CYS A 247 6.97 6.13 24.30
CA CYS A 247 6.43 6.88 23.18
C CYS A 247 4.90 7.05 23.22
N ILE A 248 4.19 6.56 24.24
CA ILE A 248 2.72 6.57 24.32
C ILE A 248 2.16 7.98 24.09
N ASP A 249 2.65 8.96 24.86
CA ASP A 249 2.11 10.34 24.77
C ASP A 249 2.41 10.98 23.41
N MET A 250 3.60 10.76 22.87
CA MET A 250 3.98 11.23 21.55
C MET A 250 3.12 10.61 20.45
N ILE A 251 2.90 9.28 20.49
CA ILE A 251 2.05 8.58 19.51
C ILE A 251 0.60 9.05 19.62
N LYS A 252 0.12 9.31 20.83
CA LYS A 252 -1.22 9.87 21.07
C LYS A 252 -1.36 11.28 20.47
N GLU A 253 -0.40 12.16 20.73
CA GLU A 253 -0.35 13.51 20.15
C GLU A 253 -0.31 13.47 18.62
N TYR A 254 0.49 12.57 18.05
CA TYR A 254 0.54 12.36 16.60
C TYR A 254 -0.77 11.79 16.03
N ASN A 255 -1.40 10.84 16.71
CA ASN A 255 -2.70 10.30 16.29
C ASN A 255 -3.79 11.39 16.29
N ASP A 256 -3.79 12.28 17.29
CA ASP A 256 -4.66 13.45 17.35
C ASP A 256 -4.36 14.48 16.25
N PHE A 257 -3.06 14.68 15.93
CA PHE A 257 -2.64 15.52 14.81
C PHE A 257 -3.14 14.94 13.47
N LEU A 258 -2.97 13.64 13.24
CA LEU A 258 -3.47 12.97 12.04
C LEU A 258 -4.98 13.11 11.89
N ARG A 259 -5.73 12.97 12.98
CA ARG A 259 -7.20 13.11 13.01
C ARG A 259 -7.68 14.49 12.58
N LYS A 260 -6.93 15.52 12.93
CA LYS A 260 -7.30 16.92 12.67
C LYS A 260 -6.82 17.44 11.32
N ASN A 261 -5.65 17.00 10.89
CA ASN A 261 -4.90 17.65 9.80
C ASN A 261 -4.73 16.76 8.56
N THR A 262 -5.18 15.50 8.60
CA THR A 262 -5.00 14.56 7.48
C THR A 262 -6.28 13.78 7.18
N ASN A 263 -6.25 13.04 6.06
CA ASN A 263 -7.30 12.12 5.65
C ASN A 263 -7.01 10.68 6.10
N THR A 264 -6.27 10.51 7.20
CA THR A 264 -6.02 9.20 7.78
C THR A 264 -7.33 8.50 8.14
N ARG A 265 -7.43 7.23 7.77
CA ARG A 265 -8.67 6.47 7.89
C ARG A 265 -9.09 6.30 9.35
N LYS A 266 -10.38 6.54 9.62
CA LYS A 266 -10.93 6.50 10.98
C LYS A 266 -10.59 5.20 11.72
N TYR A 267 -10.75 4.03 11.07
CA TYR A 267 -10.46 2.75 11.71
C TYR A 267 -8.98 2.55 12.06
N GLN A 268 -8.06 3.16 11.29
CA GLN A 268 -6.63 3.14 11.59
C GLN A 268 -6.35 3.92 12.87
N LEU A 269 -6.90 5.14 12.99
CA LEU A 269 -6.81 5.97 14.19
C LEU A 269 -7.40 5.26 15.42
N GLU A 270 -8.57 4.63 15.26
CA GLU A 270 -9.23 3.87 16.34
C GLU A 270 -8.41 2.63 16.73
N THR A 271 -7.77 1.95 15.77
CA THR A 271 -6.88 0.82 16.07
C THR A 271 -5.67 1.26 16.88
N VAL A 272 -5.06 2.41 16.52
CA VAL A 272 -3.94 2.98 17.29
C VAL A 272 -4.40 3.29 18.72
N GLU A 273 -5.55 3.95 18.92
CA GLU A 273 -6.10 4.28 20.24
C GLU A 273 -6.33 3.06 21.13
N GLU A 274 -6.67 1.91 20.53
CA GLU A 274 -6.83 0.68 21.32
C GLU A 274 -5.53 0.22 21.98
N PHE A 275 -4.38 0.43 21.35
CA PHE A 275 -3.07 0.08 21.90
C PHE A 275 -2.52 1.13 22.87
N LEU A 276 -3.05 2.36 22.87
CA LEU A 276 -2.62 3.45 23.75
C LEU A 276 -3.34 3.45 25.10
N LYS A 277 -4.17 2.44 25.37
CA LYS A 277 -4.85 2.26 26.64
C LYS A 277 -3.86 1.81 27.71
N LYS A 278 -4.14 2.18 28.97
CA LYS A 278 -3.41 1.65 30.12
C LYS A 278 -3.50 0.13 30.17
N PRO A 279 -2.55 -0.54 30.83
CA PRO A 279 -2.57 -1.99 30.98
C PRO A 279 -3.88 -2.48 31.62
N LEU A 280 -4.56 -3.41 30.97
CA LEU A 280 -5.87 -3.94 31.40
C LEU A 280 -5.82 -5.45 31.59
N LEU A 281 -6.52 -5.94 32.60
CA LEU A 281 -6.90 -7.35 32.72
C LEU A 281 -8.42 -7.47 32.75
N TYR A 282 -8.96 -8.39 31.96
CA TYR A 282 -10.37 -8.73 31.93
C TYR A 282 -10.59 -10.08 32.60
N VAL A 283 -11.33 -10.09 33.71
CA VAL A 283 -11.70 -11.32 34.41
C VAL A 283 -13.18 -11.61 34.14
N PRO A 284 -13.53 -12.76 33.51
CA PRO A 284 -14.91 -13.11 33.28
C PRO A 284 -15.69 -13.27 34.62
N ARG A 285 -16.87 -12.68 34.70
CA ARG A 285 -17.70 -12.69 35.93
C ARG A 285 -17.95 -14.08 36.52
N LYS A 286 -18.03 -15.10 35.67
CA LYS A 286 -18.21 -16.50 36.10
C LYS A 286 -17.07 -17.05 36.98
N TYR A 287 -15.90 -16.41 36.99
CA TYR A 287 -14.74 -16.79 37.81
C TYR A 287 -14.60 -15.91 39.05
N ILE A 288 -15.45 -14.87 39.23
CA ILE A 288 -15.40 -13.94 40.33
C ILE A 288 -16.42 -14.40 41.38
N VAL A 289 -15.95 -14.89 42.52
CA VAL A 289 -16.79 -15.27 43.66
C VAL A 289 -17.07 -14.05 44.54
N ASP A 290 -16.06 -13.23 44.80
CA ASP A 290 -16.09 -12.04 45.61
C ASP A 290 -15.19 -10.98 44.96
N LEU A 291 -15.83 -9.96 44.37
CA LEU A 291 -15.11 -8.92 43.61
C LEU A 291 -14.31 -8.00 44.56
N GLU A 292 -14.83 -7.64 45.72
CA GLU A 292 -14.15 -6.76 46.65
C GLU A 292 -12.91 -7.43 47.23
N LYS A 293 -13.01 -8.69 47.62
CA LYS A 293 -11.91 -9.48 48.11
C LYS A 293 -10.83 -9.67 47.03
N MET A 294 -11.21 -10.00 45.80
CA MET A 294 -10.26 -10.15 44.69
C MET A 294 -9.56 -8.84 44.40
N SER A 295 -10.29 -7.72 44.27
CA SER A 295 -9.75 -6.40 44.06
C SER A 295 -8.73 -6.00 45.14
N SER A 296 -9.02 -6.28 46.43
CA SER A 296 -8.11 -5.96 47.54
C SER A 296 -6.79 -6.72 47.52
N MET A 297 -6.69 -7.83 46.77
CA MET A 297 -5.49 -8.65 46.63
C MET A 297 -4.58 -8.19 45.48
N LEU A 298 -5.15 -7.43 44.55
CA LEU A 298 -4.42 -6.95 43.36
C LEU A 298 -3.65 -5.65 43.66
N PRO A 299 -2.55 -5.34 42.91
CA PRO A 299 -1.93 -4.03 42.97
C PRO A 299 -2.92 -2.89 42.74
N LEU A 300 -2.50 -1.66 43.03
CA LEU A 300 -3.36 -0.48 42.84
C LEU A 300 -3.89 -0.44 41.39
N HIS A 301 -5.19 -0.36 41.24
CA HIS A 301 -5.87 -0.38 39.95
C HIS A 301 -7.17 0.45 40.00
N ASN A 302 -7.65 0.80 38.81
CA ASN A 302 -9.00 1.33 38.62
C ASN A 302 -9.92 0.19 38.20
N LEU A 303 -11.01 0.01 38.93
CA LEU A 303 -12.02 -1.03 38.67
C LEU A 303 -13.05 -0.51 37.66
N ILE A 304 -13.19 -1.19 36.52
CA ILE A 304 -14.20 -0.91 35.49
C ILE A 304 -15.20 -2.04 35.48
N ASP A 305 -16.32 -1.82 36.21
CA ASP A 305 -17.42 -2.79 36.36
C ASP A 305 -18.68 -2.29 35.65
N GLU A 306 -18.87 -2.76 34.41
CA GLU A 306 -20.08 -2.48 33.62
C GLU A 306 -21.00 -3.72 33.68
N GLU A 307 -22.17 -3.61 34.35
CA GLU A 307 -23.11 -4.71 34.57
C GLU A 307 -23.49 -5.52 33.33
N LYS A 308 -23.53 -4.85 32.17
CA LYS A 308 -23.86 -5.49 30.86
C LYS A 308 -22.73 -6.28 30.23
N LYS A 309 -21.50 -6.12 30.72
CA LYS A 309 -20.33 -6.84 30.18
C LYS A 309 -20.11 -8.18 30.89
N ALA A 310 -19.71 -9.18 30.13
CA ALA A 310 -19.44 -10.53 30.63
C ALA A 310 -18.18 -10.63 31.49
N SER A 311 -17.34 -9.59 31.50
CA SER A 311 -16.09 -9.51 32.26
C SER A 311 -16.01 -8.19 33.00
N VAL A 312 -15.31 -8.20 34.14
CA VAL A 312 -14.88 -7.02 34.89
C VAL A 312 -13.46 -6.68 34.40
N ALA A 313 -13.13 -5.40 34.24
CA ALA A 313 -11.80 -4.97 33.87
C ALA A 313 -11.07 -4.28 35.02
N PHE A 314 -9.78 -4.59 35.14
CA PHE A 314 -8.84 -3.99 36.09
C PHE A 314 -7.82 -3.22 35.31
N GLU A 315 -7.77 -1.89 35.47
CA GLU A 315 -6.86 -0.99 34.78
C GLU A 315 -5.70 -0.61 35.72
N PHE A 316 -4.47 -0.84 35.28
CA PHE A 316 -3.24 -0.60 36.05
C PHE A 316 -2.48 0.60 35.50
N GLU A 317 -1.70 1.26 36.33
CA GLU A 317 -0.85 2.38 35.91
C GLU A 317 0.41 1.90 35.16
N SER A 318 0.87 0.68 35.44
CA SER A 318 2.10 0.14 34.84
C SER A 318 1.94 -1.31 34.38
N LEU A 319 2.81 -1.74 33.47
CA LEU A 319 2.91 -3.15 33.07
C LEU A 319 3.34 -4.03 34.25
N ASP A 320 4.22 -3.53 35.10
CA ASP A 320 4.69 -4.27 36.29
C ASP A 320 3.55 -4.59 37.24
N ASP A 321 2.64 -3.66 37.48
CA ASP A 321 1.48 -3.88 38.35
C ASP A 321 0.48 -4.84 37.72
N ARG A 322 0.28 -4.74 36.40
CA ARG A 322 -0.53 -5.73 35.64
C ARG A 322 0.07 -7.13 35.77
N ASP A 323 1.38 -7.29 35.62
CA ASP A 323 2.04 -8.59 35.62
C ASP A 323 2.13 -9.19 37.04
N LYS A 324 2.25 -8.37 38.10
CA LYS A 324 2.02 -8.79 39.49
C LYS A 324 0.58 -9.29 39.68
N ALA A 325 -0.41 -8.56 39.13
CA ALA A 325 -1.80 -8.98 39.18
C ALA A 325 -2.05 -10.32 38.48
N LYS A 326 -1.43 -10.55 37.31
CA LYS A 326 -1.45 -11.85 36.63
C LYS A 326 -0.93 -12.98 37.53
N SER A 327 0.24 -12.79 38.16
CA SER A 327 0.82 -13.77 39.05
C SER A 327 -0.10 -14.11 40.25
N ILE A 328 -0.80 -13.12 40.79
CA ILE A 328 -1.79 -13.33 41.86
C ILE A 328 -2.99 -14.13 41.31
N LEU A 329 -3.55 -13.74 40.18
CA LEU A 329 -4.70 -14.45 39.58
C LEU A 329 -4.35 -15.89 39.21
N ASP A 330 -3.15 -16.13 38.67
CA ASP A 330 -2.62 -17.47 38.38
C ASP A 330 -2.53 -18.33 39.64
N SER A 331 -2.00 -17.76 40.73
CA SER A 331 -1.93 -18.45 42.04
C SER A 331 -3.30 -18.85 42.60
N LEU A 332 -4.33 -18.09 42.25
CA LEU A 332 -5.72 -18.32 42.60
C LEU A 332 -6.48 -19.21 41.60
N ASN A 333 -5.81 -19.62 40.52
CA ASN A 333 -6.39 -20.36 39.38
C ASN A 333 -7.61 -19.62 38.78
N ILE A 334 -7.55 -18.28 38.73
CA ILE A 334 -8.58 -17.42 38.14
C ILE A 334 -8.20 -17.12 36.69
N HIS A 335 -9.05 -17.45 35.75
CA HIS A 335 -8.85 -17.17 34.36
C HIS A 335 -9.06 -15.69 34.05
N TYR A 336 -8.13 -15.09 33.30
CA TYR A 336 -8.18 -13.70 32.85
C TYR A 336 -7.69 -13.59 31.39
N THR A 337 -7.84 -12.41 30.84
CA THR A 337 -7.30 -12.05 29.53
C THR A 337 -6.73 -10.65 29.58
N SER A 338 -5.60 -10.42 28.91
CA SER A 338 -4.97 -9.10 28.84
C SER A 338 -5.66 -8.21 27.81
N GLY A 339 -5.77 -6.91 28.12
CA GLY A 339 -6.12 -5.89 27.15
C GLY A 339 -4.95 -5.53 26.26
N LYS A 340 -5.24 -4.89 25.12
CA LYS A 340 -4.21 -4.32 24.26
C LYS A 340 -3.55 -3.13 24.99
N THR A 341 -2.23 -3.11 24.99
CA THR A 341 -1.41 -2.00 25.50
C THR A 341 -0.04 -2.05 24.83
N LEU A 342 0.72 -0.96 24.86
CA LEU A 342 2.08 -0.97 24.36
C LEU A 342 2.98 -1.74 25.31
N VAL A 343 3.88 -2.51 24.72
CA VAL A 343 4.94 -3.26 25.40
C VAL A 343 6.28 -2.90 24.75
N PRO A 344 7.42 -3.14 25.43
CA PRO A 344 8.73 -2.97 24.80
C PRO A 344 8.79 -3.70 23.46
N PHE A 345 9.26 -3.01 22.42
CA PHE A 345 9.33 -3.58 21.08
C PHE A 345 10.67 -4.27 20.86
N ARG A 346 10.63 -5.57 20.66
CA ARG A 346 11.84 -6.40 20.55
C ARG A 346 12.63 -6.05 19.30
N LEU A 347 13.94 -5.83 19.43
CA LEU A 347 14.86 -5.52 18.32
C LEU A 347 15.78 -6.67 17.95
N SER A 348 16.19 -7.50 18.92
CA SER A 348 17.19 -8.56 18.67
C SER A 348 16.70 -9.96 19.00
N GLY A 349 17.38 -10.94 18.47
CA GLY A 349 17.16 -12.36 18.73
C GLY A 349 18.26 -13.23 18.15
N ASN A 350 18.17 -14.52 18.41
CA ASN A 350 19.09 -15.54 17.88
C ASN A 350 18.42 -16.25 16.72
N VAL A 351 18.41 -15.64 15.54
CA VAL A 351 17.86 -16.23 14.32
C VAL A 351 19.03 -16.54 13.38
N GLU A 352 19.11 -17.75 12.90
CA GLU A 352 20.20 -18.20 12.01
C GLU A 352 20.28 -17.38 10.72
N TRP A 353 19.12 -16.96 10.21
CA TRP A 353 18.97 -16.15 9.00
C TRP A 353 18.31 -14.82 9.34
N GLY A 354 19.13 -13.81 9.53
CA GLY A 354 18.73 -12.46 9.93
C GLY A 354 19.82 -11.43 9.64
N VAL A 355 19.48 -10.15 9.70
CA VAL A 355 20.45 -9.07 9.62
C VAL A 355 21.34 -9.14 10.88
N PRO A 356 22.69 -9.18 10.76
CA PRO A 356 23.57 -9.19 11.91
C PRO A 356 23.31 -7.96 12.81
N PHE A 357 23.16 -8.19 14.09
CA PHE A 357 23.01 -7.13 15.08
C PHE A 357 24.41 -6.57 15.46
N PRO A 358 24.57 -5.25 15.60
CA PRO A 358 25.85 -4.69 16.04
C PRO A 358 26.25 -5.24 17.41
N GLU A 359 27.53 -5.55 17.59
CA GLU A 359 28.09 -5.87 18.92
C GLU A 359 27.89 -4.68 19.86
N CYS A 360 27.23 -4.92 20.97
CA CYS A 360 26.93 -3.90 21.96
C CYS A 360 26.95 -4.50 23.37
N GLU A 361 27.74 -3.91 24.24
CA GLU A 361 27.97 -4.38 25.60
C GLU A 361 28.40 -5.87 25.63
N GLU A 362 27.70 -6.71 26.43
CA GLU A 362 28.00 -8.14 26.60
C GLU A 362 27.15 -9.06 25.70
N LEU A 363 26.19 -8.50 24.90
CA LEU A 363 25.32 -9.25 24.02
C LEU A 363 25.92 -9.30 22.62
N ASN A 364 26.54 -10.42 22.28
CA ASN A 364 27.18 -10.69 21.00
C ASN A 364 26.39 -11.76 20.22
N ASP A 365 26.72 -11.96 18.96
CA ASP A 365 26.17 -12.98 18.07
C ASP A 365 24.62 -12.93 17.93
N LEU A 366 24.04 -11.74 18.05
CA LEU A 366 22.61 -11.52 17.83
C LEU A 366 22.31 -11.12 16.36
N THR A 367 21.07 -11.32 15.97
CA THR A 367 20.51 -10.80 14.73
C THR A 367 19.34 -9.87 15.04
N PHE A 368 19.03 -8.97 14.10
CA PHE A 368 17.79 -8.23 14.21
C PHE A 368 16.60 -9.17 14.13
N TRP A 369 15.58 -8.86 14.92
CA TRP A 369 14.27 -9.47 14.76
C TRP A 369 13.64 -8.98 13.46
N VAL A 370 12.93 -9.82 12.73
CA VAL A 370 12.45 -9.50 11.37
C VAL A 370 11.54 -8.28 11.32
N TRP A 371 10.63 -8.13 12.28
CA TRP A 371 9.68 -7.03 12.27
C TRP A 371 10.31 -5.64 12.36
N PRO A 372 11.19 -5.33 13.32
CA PRO A 372 11.83 -4.02 13.36
C PRO A 372 12.63 -3.71 12.09
N GLU A 373 13.44 -4.64 11.58
CA GLU A 373 14.29 -4.35 10.43
C GLU A 373 13.48 -4.11 9.15
N SER A 374 12.36 -4.80 8.96
CA SER A 374 11.46 -4.56 7.84
C SER A 374 10.85 -3.15 7.86
N LEU A 375 10.67 -2.54 9.05
CA LEU A 375 10.08 -1.20 9.16
C LEU A 375 10.95 -0.09 8.57
N TRP A 376 12.27 -0.24 8.58
CA TRP A 376 13.19 0.73 7.94
C TRP A 376 13.75 0.25 6.60
N ALA A 377 13.40 -0.94 6.12
CA ALA A 377 13.81 -1.42 4.80
C ALA A 377 13.45 -0.44 3.65
N PRO A 378 12.32 0.31 3.69
CA PRO A 378 12.07 1.35 2.70
C PRO A 378 13.15 2.44 2.62
N ILE A 379 13.77 2.82 3.75
CA ILE A 379 14.92 3.73 3.76
C ILE A 379 16.09 3.09 3.02
N SER A 380 16.39 1.83 3.32
CA SER A 380 17.48 1.08 2.67
C SER A 380 17.27 0.96 1.15
N PHE A 381 16.04 0.67 0.72
CA PHE A 381 15.71 0.56 -0.70
C PHE A 381 15.72 1.91 -1.42
N THR A 382 15.34 3.00 -0.71
CA THR A 382 15.53 4.35 -1.25
C THR A 382 17.01 4.64 -1.47
N MET A 383 17.86 4.32 -0.49
CA MET A 383 19.31 4.50 -0.61
C MET A 383 19.91 3.66 -1.76
N ALA A 384 19.46 2.41 -1.89
CA ALA A 384 19.90 1.54 -2.99
C ALA A 384 19.50 2.11 -4.34
N TYR A 385 18.26 2.59 -4.48
CA TYR A 385 17.81 3.26 -5.70
C TYR A 385 18.61 4.53 -5.99
N LEU A 386 18.75 5.43 -5.02
CA LEU A 386 19.53 6.67 -5.20
C LEU A 386 20.99 6.39 -5.58
N LYS A 387 21.58 5.30 -5.06
CA LYS A 387 22.93 4.85 -5.48
C LYS A 387 22.94 4.49 -6.97
N THR A 388 21.94 3.78 -7.47
CA THR A 388 21.88 3.45 -8.91
C THR A 388 21.75 4.69 -9.80
N MET A 389 21.20 5.79 -9.25
CA MET A 389 21.03 7.07 -9.94
C MET A 389 22.21 8.03 -9.75
N GLY A 390 23.26 7.65 -8.98
CA GLY A 390 24.37 8.52 -8.63
C GLY A 390 24.01 9.68 -7.69
N MET A 391 22.97 9.49 -6.87
CA MET A 391 22.40 10.49 -5.95
C MET A 391 22.46 10.04 -4.48
N GLU A 392 23.54 9.36 -4.08
CA GLU A 392 23.66 8.74 -2.75
C GLU A 392 23.48 9.72 -1.57
N ASN A 393 23.78 10.99 -1.78
CA ASN A 393 23.69 12.03 -0.75
C ASN A 393 22.30 12.67 -0.63
N ASP A 394 21.34 12.28 -1.46
CA ASP A 394 20.05 12.95 -1.56
C ASP A 394 18.95 12.34 -0.65
N LEU A 395 19.29 11.34 0.17
CA LEU A 395 18.30 10.68 1.05
C LEU A 395 17.50 11.68 1.90
N SER A 396 18.16 12.67 2.48
CA SER A 396 17.51 13.67 3.33
C SER A 396 16.47 14.50 2.58
N LYS A 397 16.68 14.79 1.31
CA LYS A 397 15.72 15.51 0.47
C LYS A 397 14.41 14.74 0.25
N TRP A 398 14.43 13.44 0.43
CA TRP A 398 13.30 12.55 0.18
C TRP A 398 12.59 12.12 1.46
N TRP A 399 13.34 11.96 2.57
CA TRP A 399 12.82 11.43 3.84
C TRP A 399 12.65 12.49 4.92
N TYR A 400 13.45 13.59 4.87
CA TYR A 400 13.57 14.54 5.97
C TYR A 400 13.49 16.01 5.52
N ASP A 401 12.82 16.29 4.40
CA ASP A 401 12.62 17.63 3.88
C ASP A 401 11.13 17.98 3.94
N ASP A 402 10.78 19.20 4.36
CA ASP A 402 9.40 19.69 4.46
C ASP A 402 8.64 19.65 3.12
N ASP A 403 9.36 19.70 2.00
CA ASP A 403 8.81 19.62 0.64
C ASP A 403 8.54 18.16 0.18
N ALA A 404 8.96 17.16 0.97
CA ALA A 404 8.82 15.75 0.66
C ALA A 404 7.79 15.06 1.56
N LYS A 405 7.11 14.03 1.04
CA LYS A 405 6.21 13.19 1.81
C LYS A 405 6.37 11.72 1.47
N VAL A 406 6.45 10.88 2.50
CA VAL A 406 6.51 9.43 2.35
C VAL A 406 5.13 8.84 2.59
N TYR A 407 4.62 8.11 1.59
CA TYR A 407 3.35 7.40 1.65
C TYR A 407 3.62 5.89 1.67
N GLN A 408 3.10 5.19 2.67
CA GLN A 408 3.28 3.74 2.79
C GLN A 408 1.93 3.02 2.74
N PHE A 409 1.73 2.21 1.70
CA PHE A 409 0.55 1.37 1.53
C PHE A 409 0.75 0.04 2.24
N ILE A 410 -0.17 -0.31 3.13
CA ILE A 410 -0.12 -1.54 3.94
C ILE A 410 -1.48 -2.23 4.02
N GLY A 411 -1.50 -3.50 4.47
CA GLY A 411 -2.72 -4.17 4.93
C GLY A 411 -3.07 -3.76 6.37
N GLU A 412 -4.34 -3.82 6.74
CA GLU A 412 -4.83 -3.44 8.09
C GLU A 412 -4.21 -4.25 9.23
N ASP A 413 -3.76 -5.47 8.98
CA ASP A 413 -3.06 -6.32 9.93
C ASP A 413 -1.67 -5.78 10.31
N ASN A 414 -1.13 -4.85 9.55
CA ASN A 414 0.17 -4.21 9.81
C ASN A 414 0.06 -2.83 10.50
N ILE A 415 -1.15 -2.38 10.91
CA ILE A 415 -1.33 -1.06 11.53
C ILE A 415 -0.48 -0.92 12.80
N TYR A 416 -0.39 -1.96 13.65
CA TYR A 416 0.46 -1.91 14.85
C TYR A 416 1.92 -1.60 14.49
N PHE A 417 2.47 -2.29 13.50
CA PHE A 417 3.87 -2.15 13.13
C PHE A 417 4.15 -0.78 12.49
N TYR A 418 3.32 -0.33 11.55
CA TYR A 418 3.59 0.90 10.81
C TYR A 418 3.05 2.16 11.47
N SER A 419 1.86 2.13 12.11
CA SER A 419 1.26 3.32 12.70
C SER A 419 1.65 3.53 14.17
N ILE A 420 2.26 2.53 14.82
CA ILE A 420 2.69 2.62 16.22
C ILE A 420 4.20 2.41 16.32
N ALA A 421 4.71 1.20 16.04
CA ALA A 421 6.12 0.88 16.25
C ALA A 421 7.03 1.73 15.34
N GLN A 422 6.75 1.80 14.04
CA GLN A 422 7.52 2.65 13.12
C GLN A 422 7.45 4.13 13.48
N THR A 423 6.27 4.61 13.91
CA THR A 423 6.10 6.01 14.37
C THR A 423 7.05 6.31 15.53
N GLY A 424 7.10 5.42 16.55
CA GLY A 424 8.03 5.56 17.67
C GLY A 424 9.48 5.48 17.24
N LEU A 425 9.85 4.48 16.42
CA LEU A 425 11.20 4.29 15.91
C LEU A 425 11.68 5.49 15.09
N PHE A 426 10.86 5.96 14.14
CA PHE A 426 11.25 7.08 13.26
C PHE A 426 11.31 8.42 13.98
N ALA A 427 10.46 8.65 14.97
CA ALA A 427 10.62 9.79 15.86
C ALA A 427 11.92 9.68 16.68
N GLY A 428 12.19 8.51 17.25
CA GLY A 428 13.43 8.25 18.01
C GLY A 428 14.71 8.37 17.20
N LEU A 429 14.67 8.26 15.87
CA LEU A 429 15.80 8.56 14.98
C LEU A 429 16.11 10.06 14.87
N GLN A 430 15.11 10.93 15.13
CA GLN A 430 15.19 12.37 14.87
C GLN A 430 15.34 13.20 16.16
N ILE A 431 14.86 12.68 17.28
CA ILE A 431 14.83 13.38 18.57
C ILE A 431 15.34 12.49 19.70
N SER A 432 16.02 13.08 20.68
CA SER A 432 16.44 12.38 21.90
C SER A 432 15.22 12.07 22.79
N LYS A 433 15.31 10.99 23.57
CA LYS A 433 14.26 10.55 24.49
C LYS A 433 13.88 11.61 25.53
N ASP A 434 14.84 12.46 25.93
CA ASP A 434 14.64 13.51 26.92
C ASP A 434 14.03 14.81 26.33
N GLU A 435 13.87 14.87 25.00
CA GLU A 435 13.33 16.03 24.30
C GLU A 435 11.83 15.85 24.03
N LYS A 436 11.07 16.94 24.18
CA LYS A 436 9.66 16.93 23.79
C LYS A 436 9.56 17.07 22.28
N PRO A 437 8.92 16.13 21.55
CA PRO A 437 8.76 16.20 20.11
C PRO A 437 7.83 17.35 19.70
N ASP A 438 8.19 18.01 18.61
CA ASP A 438 7.31 18.93 17.88
C ASP A 438 6.76 18.16 16.66
N MET A 439 5.51 17.76 16.72
CA MET A 439 4.90 16.90 15.68
C MET A 439 4.81 17.55 14.30
N GLU A 440 4.96 18.86 14.21
CA GLU A 440 4.99 19.59 12.92
C GLU A 440 6.38 19.49 12.26
N LYS A 441 7.42 19.19 13.03
CA LYS A 441 8.82 19.13 12.54
C LYS A 441 9.37 17.70 12.44
N VAL A 442 8.69 16.73 13.01
CA VAL A 442 9.11 15.33 12.92
C VAL A 442 8.60 14.74 11.61
N HIS A 443 9.52 14.29 10.76
CA HIS A 443 9.19 13.67 9.49
C HIS A 443 8.76 12.22 9.70
N LEU A 444 7.47 11.98 9.63
CA LEU A 444 6.85 10.66 9.77
C LEU A 444 6.11 10.27 8.50
N SER A 445 6.05 8.97 8.23
CA SER A 445 5.38 8.45 7.05
C SER A 445 3.85 8.56 7.16
N HIS A 446 3.22 8.89 6.06
CA HIS A 446 1.76 8.81 5.94
C HIS A 446 1.34 7.38 5.59
N ILE A 447 0.73 6.70 6.55
CA ILE A 447 0.35 5.30 6.41
C ILE A 447 -1.06 5.20 5.81
N ILE A 448 -1.19 4.41 4.75
CA ILE A 448 -2.43 4.13 4.04
C ILE A 448 -2.75 2.65 4.22
N ALA A 449 -3.51 2.33 5.26
CA ALA A 449 -3.89 0.96 5.56
C ALA A 449 -5.13 0.55 4.77
N ASN A 450 -5.05 -0.50 3.95
CA ASN A 450 -6.19 -1.09 3.27
C ASN A 450 -6.80 -2.22 4.09
N ARG A 451 -8.14 -2.32 4.08
CA ARG A 451 -8.88 -3.46 4.59
C ARG A 451 -8.56 -4.72 3.78
N HIS A 452 -8.84 -5.89 4.33
CA HIS A 452 -8.53 -7.16 3.69
C HIS A 452 -9.30 -7.38 2.39
N LEU A 453 -8.57 -7.81 1.38
CA LEU A 453 -9.16 -8.45 0.20
C LEU A 453 -9.32 -9.94 0.49
N LEU A 454 -10.56 -10.38 0.63
CA LEU A 454 -10.92 -11.74 1.02
C LEU A 454 -11.06 -12.63 -0.22
N TYR A 455 -10.78 -13.92 -0.10
CA TYR A 455 -11.10 -14.90 -1.12
C TYR A 455 -12.33 -15.70 -0.70
N MET A 456 -13.38 -15.69 -1.51
CA MET A 456 -14.66 -16.35 -1.19
C MET A 456 -15.16 -16.01 0.23
N ASP A 457 -15.04 -14.72 0.62
CA ASP A 457 -15.41 -14.17 1.94
C ASP A 457 -14.54 -14.64 3.13
N THR A 458 -13.44 -15.34 2.87
CA THR A 458 -12.44 -15.71 3.87
C THR A 458 -11.12 -14.98 3.65
N LYS A 459 -10.34 -14.72 4.71
CA LYS A 459 -9.02 -14.09 4.57
C LYS A 459 -8.15 -14.97 3.66
N ALA A 460 -7.63 -14.38 2.58
CA ALA A 460 -6.70 -15.05 1.70
C ALA A 460 -5.39 -15.32 2.46
N SER A 461 -5.12 -16.56 2.75
CA SER A 461 -3.87 -17.02 3.37
C SER A 461 -3.34 -18.21 2.62
N SER A 462 -2.04 -18.19 2.34
CA SER A 462 -1.37 -19.35 1.74
C SER A 462 -1.35 -20.61 2.64
N SER A 463 -1.75 -20.45 3.91
CA SER A 463 -1.88 -21.55 4.87
C SER A 463 -3.33 -22.01 5.08
N SER A 464 -4.32 -21.45 4.34
CA SER A 464 -5.70 -21.89 4.40
C SER A 464 -5.92 -23.17 3.58
N ASP A 465 -6.93 -23.97 3.95
CA ASP A 465 -7.32 -25.19 3.22
C ASP A 465 -7.80 -24.88 1.80
N ILE A 466 -8.40 -23.69 1.60
CA ILE A 466 -8.76 -23.17 0.27
C ILE A 466 -7.63 -22.26 -0.18
N LYS A 467 -6.79 -22.74 -1.08
CA LYS A 467 -5.71 -21.93 -1.65
C LYS A 467 -6.29 -20.85 -2.56
N PRO A 468 -6.01 -19.58 -2.31
CA PRO A 468 -6.37 -18.52 -3.23
C PRO A 468 -5.57 -18.65 -4.53
N PRO A 469 -6.11 -18.24 -5.69
CA PRO A 469 -5.34 -18.21 -6.91
C PRO A 469 -4.12 -17.30 -6.76
N THR A 470 -3.04 -17.69 -7.38
CA THR A 470 -1.87 -16.81 -7.53
C THR A 470 -2.26 -15.60 -8.39
N ALA A 471 -1.50 -14.53 -8.30
CA ALA A 471 -1.75 -13.38 -9.14
C ALA A 471 -1.56 -13.72 -10.64
N ASP A 472 -0.60 -14.58 -10.96
CA ASP A 472 -0.35 -15.00 -12.35
C ASP A 472 -1.50 -15.84 -12.94
N GLU A 473 -2.12 -16.72 -12.16
CA GLU A 473 -3.29 -17.52 -12.62
C GLU A 473 -4.47 -16.64 -13.02
N LEU A 474 -4.64 -15.46 -12.43
CA LEU A 474 -5.70 -14.53 -12.84
C LEU A 474 -5.47 -13.98 -14.25
N LEU A 475 -4.20 -13.78 -14.64
CA LEU A 475 -3.83 -13.25 -15.96
C LEU A 475 -4.09 -14.26 -17.10
N GLU A 476 -4.39 -15.52 -16.80
CA GLU A 476 -4.82 -16.52 -17.78
C GLU A 476 -6.28 -16.30 -18.24
N PHE A 477 -7.07 -15.49 -17.51
CA PHE A 477 -8.51 -15.29 -17.78
C PHE A 477 -8.89 -13.82 -17.94
N TYR A 478 -8.11 -12.90 -17.41
CA TYR A 478 -8.38 -11.46 -17.43
C TYR A 478 -7.16 -10.70 -17.91
N THR A 479 -7.36 -9.61 -18.61
CA THR A 479 -6.26 -8.68 -18.89
C THR A 479 -5.86 -7.95 -17.59
N LYS A 480 -4.60 -7.52 -17.51
CA LYS A 480 -4.15 -6.69 -16.39
C LYS A 480 -4.99 -5.43 -16.23
N ASP A 481 -5.43 -4.81 -17.33
CA ASP A 481 -6.27 -3.60 -17.30
C ASP A 481 -7.62 -3.88 -16.66
N GLN A 482 -8.26 -5.02 -16.97
CA GLN A 482 -9.51 -5.43 -16.33
C GLN A 482 -9.33 -5.66 -14.83
N LEU A 483 -8.24 -6.33 -14.43
CA LEU A 483 -7.91 -6.57 -13.02
C LEU A 483 -7.60 -5.26 -12.28
N ARG A 484 -6.83 -4.35 -12.88
CA ARG A 484 -6.49 -3.05 -12.29
C ARG A 484 -7.75 -2.20 -12.08
N MET A 485 -8.64 -2.13 -13.06
CA MET A 485 -9.95 -1.45 -12.91
C MET A 485 -10.78 -2.05 -11.79
N HIS A 486 -10.87 -3.39 -11.72
CA HIS A 486 -11.63 -4.07 -10.69
C HIS A 486 -11.05 -3.83 -9.29
N PHE A 487 -9.75 -4.06 -9.10
CA PHE A 487 -9.11 -3.90 -7.79
C PHE A 487 -9.16 -2.45 -7.29
N MET A 488 -9.02 -1.46 -8.19
CA MET A 488 -9.23 -0.05 -7.85
C MET A 488 -10.67 0.22 -7.37
N SER A 489 -11.67 -0.42 -7.98
CA SER A 489 -13.09 -0.20 -7.67
C SER A 489 -13.52 -0.77 -6.31
N LEU A 490 -12.67 -1.60 -5.68
CA LEU A 490 -12.97 -2.20 -4.39
C LEU A 490 -12.83 -1.18 -3.25
N GLY A 491 -13.84 -1.12 -2.37
CA GLY A 491 -13.91 -0.17 -1.26
C GLY A 491 -13.01 -0.51 -0.06
N LEU A 492 -11.74 -0.90 -0.31
CA LEU A 492 -10.80 -1.31 0.73
C LEU A 492 -10.39 -0.19 1.70
N SER A 493 -10.75 1.05 1.39
CA SER A 493 -10.59 2.17 2.32
C SER A 493 -11.55 2.11 3.51
N SER A 494 -12.63 1.35 3.43
CA SER A 494 -13.71 1.36 4.44
C SER A 494 -14.08 -0.01 4.99
N LYS A 495 -13.96 -1.07 4.19
CA LYS A 495 -14.38 -2.43 4.56
C LYS A 495 -13.56 -3.49 3.87
N SER A 496 -13.48 -4.67 4.48
CA SER A 496 -12.98 -5.88 3.80
C SER A 496 -13.96 -6.30 2.71
N VAL A 497 -13.44 -6.71 1.55
CA VAL A 497 -14.24 -7.03 0.36
C VAL A 497 -13.88 -8.42 -0.13
N GLY A 498 -14.92 -9.22 -0.46
CA GLY A 498 -14.74 -10.54 -1.05
C GLY A 498 -14.41 -10.46 -2.54
N PHE A 499 -13.31 -11.08 -2.95
CA PHE A 499 -12.94 -11.30 -4.34
C PHE A 499 -13.45 -12.67 -4.78
N LYS A 500 -14.32 -12.69 -5.78
CA LYS A 500 -15.03 -13.91 -6.25
C LYS A 500 -14.95 -14.01 -7.78
N PRO A 501 -13.76 -14.29 -8.33
CA PRO A 501 -13.59 -14.43 -9.77
C PRO A 501 -14.33 -15.69 -10.25
N GLN A 502 -15.32 -15.54 -11.13
CA GLN A 502 -16.21 -16.63 -11.51
C GLN A 502 -15.50 -17.79 -12.21
N VAL A 503 -14.37 -17.52 -12.88
CA VAL A 503 -13.55 -18.55 -13.55
C VAL A 503 -13.02 -19.62 -12.59
N PHE A 504 -12.87 -19.31 -11.31
CA PHE A 504 -12.42 -20.23 -10.27
C PHE A 504 -13.56 -20.79 -9.42
N MET A 505 -14.83 -20.46 -9.76
CA MET A 505 -16.00 -20.98 -9.05
C MET A 505 -16.55 -22.22 -9.74
N LYS A 506 -17.08 -23.15 -8.96
CA LYS A 506 -17.86 -24.27 -9.49
C LYS A 506 -19.12 -23.72 -10.19
N GLU A 507 -19.57 -24.37 -11.27
CA GLU A 507 -20.72 -23.94 -12.08
C GLU A 507 -21.97 -23.67 -11.22
N GLU A 508 -22.24 -24.53 -10.25
CA GLU A 508 -23.37 -24.40 -9.30
C GLU A 508 -23.33 -23.14 -8.42
N ASN A 509 -22.16 -22.54 -8.27
CA ASN A 509 -21.93 -21.34 -7.44
C ASN A 509 -21.78 -20.06 -8.27
N LYS A 510 -21.79 -20.15 -9.58
CA LYS A 510 -21.73 -18.98 -10.47
C LYS A 510 -23.08 -18.27 -10.48
N VAL A 511 -23.10 -17.06 -9.98
CA VAL A 511 -24.32 -16.23 -9.90
C VAL A 511 -24.06 -14.86 -10.51
N GLY A 512 -24.90 -14.47 -11.48
CA GLY A 512 -24.87 -13.13 -12.05
C GLY A 512 -23.69 -12.90 -13.00
N VAL A 513 -23.21 -11.66 -13.06
CA VAL A 513 -22.12 -11.23 -13.94
C VAL A 513 -20.79 -11.26 -13.18
N ASP A 514 -19.73 -11.71 -13.84
CA ASP A 514 -18.37 -11.61 -13.31
C ASP A 514 -18.00 -10.13 -13.06
N MET A 515 -17.66 -9.81 -11.80
CA MET A 515 -17.42 -8.43 -11.39
C MET A 515 -16.16 -7.83 -12.01
N VAL A 516 -15.12 -8.64 -12.29
CA VAL A 516 -13.92 -8.18 -12.99
C VAL A 516 -14.27 -7.71 -14.38
N LEU A 517 -15.10 -8.49 -15.09
CA LEU A 517 -15.55 -8.14 -16.44
C LEU A 517 -16.51 -6.95 -16.43
N LYS A 518 -17.37 -6.86 -15.41
CA LYS A 518 -18.30 -5.73 -15.24
C LYS A 518 -17.56 -4.41 -15.08
N ASP A 519 -16.59 -4.35 -14.17
CA ASP A 519 -15.82 -3.14 -13.91
C ASP A 519 -14.90 -2.80 -15.10
N GLY A 520 -14.23 -3.81 -15.67
CA GLY A 520 -13.43 -3.66 -16.89
C GLY A 520 -14.22 -3.22 -18.11
N ASN A 521 -15.55 -3.42 -18.15
CA ASN A 521 -16.40 -3.01 -19.27
C ASN A 521 -16.42 -1.49 -19.51
N LEU A 522 -16.16 -0.70 -18.47
CA LEU A 522 -16.07 0.76 -18.60
C LEU A 522 -15.02 1.17 -19.65
N ILE A 523 -13.84 0.57 -19.60
CA ILE A 523 -12.74 0.85 -20.54
C ILE A 523 -12.85 0.01 -21.81
N THR A 524 -13.05 -1.31 -21.69
CA THR A 524 -13.00 -2.24 -22.83
C THR A 524 -14.19 -2.11 -23.80
N ASN A 525 -15.26 -1.45 -23.39
CA ASN A 525 -16.46 -1.23 -24.23
C ASN A 525 -16.86 0.24 -24.28
N VAL A 526 -17.16 0.86 -23.12
CA VAL A 526 -17.81 2.19 -23.12
C VAL A 526 -16.84 3.27 -23.60
N PHE A 527 -15.64 3.34 -23.04
CA PHE A 527 -14.63 4.32 -23.43
C PHE A 527 -14.02 4.02 -24.80
N ASN A 528 -13.70 2.76 -25.12
CA ASN A 528 -13.26 2.34 -26.43
C ASN A 528 -14.23 2.83 -27.53
N ARG A 529 -15.54 2.67 -27.30
CA ARG A 529 -16.56 3.11 -28.26
C ARG A 529 -16.53 4.62 -28.43
N LEU A 530 -16.40 5.39 -27.36
CA LEU A 530 -16.31 6.85 -27.43
C LEU A 530 -15.09 7.30 -28.25
N ILE A 531 -13.91 6.77 -27.93
CA ILE A 531 -12.68 7.08 -28.67
C ILE A 531 -12.84 6.76 -30.16
N ARG A 532 -13.27 5.55 -30.49
CA ARG A 532 -13.48 5.16 -31.90
C ARG A 532 -14.46 6.08 -32.60
N THR A 533 -15.56 6.46 -31.94
CA THR A 533 -16.54 7.41 -32.49
C THR A 533 -15.88 8.75 -32.83
N CYS A 534 -15.03 9.28 -31.98
CA CYS A 534 -14.31 10.51 -32.22
C CYS A 534 -13.38 10.39 -33.45
N PHE A 535 -12.54 9.35 -33.50
CA PHE A 535 -11.64 9.15 -34.66
C PHE A 535 -12.37 8.95 -35.97
N TYR A 536 -13.43 8.13 -36.01
CA TYR A 536 -14.21 7.95 -37.22
C TYR A 536 -14.97 9.23 -37.65
N ALA A 537 -15.45 10.01 -36.67
CA ALA A 537 -16.06 11.29 -36.97
C ALA A 537 -15.09 12.29 -37.64
N ILE A 538 -13.85 12.34 -37.17
CA ILE A 538 -12.79 13.17 -37.77
C ILE A 538 -12.42 12.65 -39.17
N GLN A 539 -12.20 11.35 -39.33
CA GLN A 539 -11.83 10.73 -40.59
C GLN A 539 -12.89 11.00 -41.66
N ASN A 540 -14.19 10.93 -41.29
CA ASN A 540 -15.29 11.10 -42.21
C ASN A 540 -15.68 12.56 -42.49
N ASN A 541 -15.47 13.48 -41.55
CA ASN A 541 -16.02 14.84 -41.64
C ASN A 541 -14.94 15.96 -41.62
N CYS A 542 -13.69 15.65 -41.21
CA CYS A 542 -12.63 16.65 -40.97
C CYS A 542 -11.28 16.28 -41.60
N ASN A 543 -11.28 15.38 -42.60
CA ASN A 543 -10.05 14.91 -43.28
C ASN A 543 -8.95 14.40 -42.32
N GLY A 544 -9.33 13.76 -41.21
CA GLY A 544 -8.39 13.22 -40.22
C GLY A 544 -7.77 14.27 -39.28
N LYS A 545 -8.27 15.51 -39.28
CA LYS A 545 -7.70 16.61 -38.47
C LYS A 545 -8.71 17.09 -37.42
N ILE A 546 -8.23 17.41 -36.22
CA ILE A 546 -9.08 17.96 -35.17
C ILE A 546 -9.45 19.41 -35.52
N PRO A 547 -10.75 19.76 -35.57
CA PRO A 547 -11.17 21.12 -35.88
C PRO A 547 -10.65 22.09 -34.80
N LYS A 548 -10.26 23.29 -35.22
CA LYS A 548 -9.92 24.37 -34.30
C LYS A 548 -11.16 24.88 -33.61
N GLY A 549 -11.10 25.07 -32.30
CA GLY A 549 -12.17 25.60 -31.46
C GLY A 549 -11.99 25.22 -30.00
N GLU A 550 -12.86 25.78 -29.15
CA GLU A 550 -12.97 25.42 -27.74
C GLU A 550 -14.18 24.52 -27.50
N ALA A 551 -14.10 23.63 -26.52
CA ALA A 551 -15.25 22.86 -26.09
C ALA A 551 -16.34 23.79 -25.52
N CYS A 552 -17.61 23.39 -25.66
CA CYS A 552 -18.73 24.19 -25.16
C CYS A 552 -18.68 24.29 -23.62
N ASP A 553 -19.34 25.35 -23.08
CA ASP A 553 -19.31 25.65 -21.64
C ASP A 553 -19.85 24.50 -20.77
N GLU A 554 -20.85 23.78 -21.26
CA GLU A 554 -21.41 22.60 -20.56
C GLU A 554 -20.34 21.53 -20.34
N ILE A 555 -19.58 21.19 -21.38
CA ILE A 555 -18.55 20.15 -21.32
C ILE A 555 -17.35 20.63 -20.50
N ARG A 556 -16.96 21.91 -20.63
CA ARG A 556 -15.86 22.47 -19.80
C ARG A 556 -16.21 22.45 -18.31
N THR A 557 -17.42 22.91 -17.95
CA THR A 557 -17.86 22.91 -16.53
C THR A 557 -17.95 21.48 -15.96
N MET A 558 -18.44 20.53 -16.75
CA MET A 558 -18.49 19.13 -16.35
C MET A 558 -17.09 18.56 -16.14
N ALA A 559 -16.16 18.86 -17.03
CA ALA A 559 -14.75 18.43 -16.94
C ALA A 559 -14.05 19.01 -15.69
N GLU A 560 -14.22 20.31 -15.41
CA GLU A 560 -13.68 20.96 -14.22
C GLU A 560 -14.15 20.27 -12.94
N LYS A 561 -15.45 20.02 -12.83
CA LYS A 561 -16.03 19.32 -11.69
C LYS A 561 -15.46 17.91 -11.55
N THR A 562 -15.37 17.16 -12.66
CA THR A 562 -14.85 15.81 -12.69
C THR A 562 -13.38 15.74 -12.21
N VAL A 563 -12.53 16.66 -12.70
CA VAL A 563 -11.13 16.72 -12.33
C VAL A 563 -10.97 17.04 -10.82
N LEU A 564 -11.76 18.01 -10.30
CA LEU A 564 -11.73 18.33 -8.88
C LEU A 564 -12.16 17.17 -7.97
N GLU A 565 -13.23 16.47 -8.35
CA GLU A 565 -13.71 15.29 -7.60
C GLU A 565 -12.68 14.16 -7.65
N TYR A 566 -12.06 13.93 -8.81
CA TYR A 566 -11.00 12.94 -8.97
C TYR A 566 -9.78 13.26 -8.08
N GLU A 567 -9.26 14.51 -8.11
CA GLU A 567 -8.15 14.92 -7.25
C GLU A 567 -8.46 14.78 -5.76
N ARG A 568 -9.68 15.10 -5.33
CA ARG A 568 -10.12 14.92 -3.94
C ARG A 568 -10.12 13.46 -3.54
N HIS A 569 -10.58 12.56 -4.42
CA HIS A 569 -10.57 11.12 -4.13
C HIS A 569 -9.15 10.55 -4.14
N MET A 570 -8.27 11.01 -5.02
CA MET A 570 -6.84 10.66 -4.97
C MET A 570 -6.19 11.12 -3.67
N TYR A 571 -6.43 12.37 -3.26
CA TYR A 571 -5.90 12.93 -2.02
C TYR A 571 -6.38 12.17 -0.77
N ASN A 572 -7.63 11.71 -0.78
CA ASN A 572 -8.23 10.93 0.31
C ASN A 572 -7.91 9.42 0.23
N HIS A 573 -7.22 8.98 -0.82
CA HIS A 573 -6.96 7.55 -1.10
C HIS A 573 -8.25 6.72 -1.19
N ASP A 574 -9.36 7.33 -1.67
CA ASP A 574 -10.68 6.71 -1.86
C ASP A 574 -10.84 6.22 -3.31
N PHE A 575 -9.91 5.38 -3.76
CA PHE A 575 -9.79 4.95 -5.16
C PHE A 575 -11.06 4.37 -5.74
N HIS A 576 -11.86 3.65 -4.95
CA HIS A 576 -13.13 3.07 -5.41
C HIS A 576 -14.14 4.12 -5.89
N ARG A 577 -14.09 5.33 -5.35
CA ARG A 577 -14.96 6.44 -5.78
C ARG A 577 -14.58 6.98 -7.15
N ILE A 578 -13.34 6.84 -7.55
CA ILE A 578 -12.84 7.25 -8.85
C ILE A 578 -13.56 6.50 -9.96
N SER A 579 -13.87 5.21 -9.76
CA SER A 579 -14.62 4.43 -10.77
C SER A 579 -15.99 5.05 -11.09
N TYR A 580 -16.67 5.61 -10.10
CA TYR A 580 -17.96 6.30 -10.31
C TYR A 580 -17.78 7.64 -11.04
N VAL A 581 -16.77 8.42 -10.66
CA VAL A 581 -16.44 9.70 -11.31
C VAL A 581 -16.15 9.48 -12.79
N LEU A 582 -15.37 8.44 -13.12
CA LEU A 582 -15.05 8.08 -14.49
C LEU A 582 -16.28 7.60 -15.26
N ASP A 583 -17.09 6.71 -14.67
CA ASP A 583 -18.31 6.16 -15.31
C ASP A 583 -19.32 7.27 -15.62
N ASP A 584 -19.58 8.16 -14.66
CA ASP A 584 -20.52 9.27 -14.83
C ASP A 584 -20.07 10.22 -15.95
N PHE A 585 -18.79 10.59 -15.99
CA PHE A 585 -18.26 11.49 -17.02
C PHE A 585 -18.32 10.85 -18.41
N ILE A 586 -17.82 9.61 -18.57
CA ILE A 586 -17.85 8.92 -19.87
C ILE A 586 -19.29 8.79 -20.40
N ARG A 587 -20.23 8.42 -19.54
CA ARG A 587 -21.63 8.25 -19.96
C ARG A 587 -22.29 9.57 -20.31
N ALA A 588 -21.99 10.64 -19.60
CA ALA A 588 -22.48 11.98 -19.92
C ALA A 588 -21.99 12.43 -21.29
N ILE A 589 -20.70 12.24 -21.62
CA ILE A 589 -20.16 12.57 -22.95
C ILE A 589 -20.76 11.70 -24.05
N ASN A 590 -20.92 10.39 -23.81
CA ASN A 590 -21.60 9.52 -24.77
C ASN A 590 -23.07 10.01 -25.05
N LYS A 591 -23.76 10.43 -23.99
CA LYS A 591 -25.15 10.96 -24.14
C LYS A 591 -25.16 12.28 -24.90
N HIS A 592 -24.23 13.18 -24.61
CA HIS A 592 -24.05 14.43 -25.32
C HIS A 592 -23.86 14.20 -26.84
N TRP A 593 -22.95 13.28 -27.21
CA TRP A 593 -22.73 12.88 -28.59
C TRP A 593 -24.00 12.31 -29.24
N VAL A 594 -24.61 11.27 -28.65
CA VAL A 594 -25.74 10.55 -29.23
C VAL A 594 -26.96 11.45 -29.46
N ASN A 595 -27.23 12.37 -28.54
CA ASN A 595 -28.35 13.28 -28.64
C ASN A 595 -28.15 14.32 -29.76
N ASN A 596 -26.96 14.94 -29.78
CA ASN A 596 -26.71 16.08 -30.67
C ASN A 596 -26.29 15.64 -32.09
N VAL A 597 -25.66 14.46 -32.25
CA VAL A 597 -25.31 13.94 -33.58
C VAL A 597 -26.52 13.67 -34.43
N LYS A 598 -27.62 13.18 -33.84
CA LYS A 598 -28.88 12.98 -34.52
C LYS A 598 -29.50 14.30 -35.01
N VAL A 599 -29.36 15.36 -34.23
CA VAL A 599 -29.85 16.70 -34.63
C VAL A 599 -28.98 17.23 -35.77
N ALA A 600 -27.67 17.15 -35.68
CA ALA A 600 -26.75 17.58 -36.74
C ALA A 600 -26.99 16.81 -38.07
N ASP A 601 -27.27 15.50 -37.98
CA ASP A 601 -27.59 14.68 -39.17
C ASP A 601 -28.94 15.06 -39.78
N ALA A 602 -29.96 15.24 -38.96
CA ALA A 602 -31.32 15.58 -39.45
C ALA A 602 -31.41 16.99 -40.06
N THR A 603 -30.61 17.93 -39.52
CA THR A 603 -30.59 19.33 -39.99
C THR A 603 -29.54 19.60 -41.07
N GLY A 604 -28.56 18.71 -41.22
CA GLY A 604 -27.38 18.95 -42.08
C GLY A 604 -26.44 20.02 -41.50
N ASP A 605 -26.51 20.33 -40.17
CA ASP A 605 -25.73 21.38 -39.51
C ASP A 605 -24.28 20.95 -39.34
N LYS A 606 -23.42 21.49 -40.19
CA LYS A 606 -21.97 21.20 -40.17
C LYS A 606 -21.25 21.85 -39.01
N GLU A 607 -21.70 23.03 -38.55
CA GLU A 607 -21.06 23.71 -37.41
C GLU A 607 -21.37 22.99 -36.09
N LEU A 608 -22.61 22.53 -35.91
CA LEU A 608 -22.95 21.68 -34.76
C LEU A 608 -22.13 20.39 -34.80
N ARG A 609 -21.97 19.75 -35.96
CA ARG A 609 -21.14 18.55 -36.11
C ARG A 609 -19.69 18.80 -35.73
N LYS A 610 -19.12 19.94 -36.17
CA LYS A 610 -17.75 20.36 -35.83
C LYS A 610 -17.62 20.59 -34.35
N GLN A 611 -18.56 21.28 -33.70
CA GLN A 611 -18.53 21.52 -32.24
C GLN A 611 -18.58 20.22 -31.44
N LEU A 612 -19.43 19.26 -31.84
CA LEU A 612 -19.49 17.95 -31.18
C LEU A 612 -18.17 17.18 -31.25
N ILE A 613 -17.45 17.27 -32.38
CA ILE A 613 -16.13 16.65 -32.51
C ILE A 613 -15.15 17.30 -31.56
N ILE A 614 -15.13 18.65 -31.46
CA ILE A 614 -14.27 19.37 -30.51
C ILE A 614 -14.59 18.97 -29.09
N ASP A 615 -15.87 18.99 -28.70
CA ASP A 615 -16.35 18.63 -27.37
C ASP A 615 -15.90 17.21 -26.95
N CYS A 616 -16.08 16.26 -27.85
CA CYS A 616 -15.79 14.86 -27.58
C CYS A 616 -14.27 14.59 -27.52
N PHE A 617 -13.45 15.21 -28.39
CA PHE A 617 -11.99 15.07 -28.30
C PHE A 617 -11.42 15.71 -27.04
N TYR A 618 -11.92 16.89 -26.67
CA TYR A 618 -11.56 17.53 -25.41
C TYR A 618 -11.85 16.61 -24.21
N ALA A 619 -13.07 16.06 -24.16
CA ALA A 619 -13.47 15.14 -23.10
C ALA A 619 -12.67 13.82 -23.13
N CYS A 620 -12.42 13.25 -24.31
CA CYS A 620 -11.60 12.02 -24.45
C CYS A 620 -10.18 12.24 -23.96
N LYS A 621 -9.58 13.41 -24.24
CA LYS A 621 -8.25 13.77 -23.74
C LYS A 621 -8.24 13.81 -22.21
N ILE A 622 -9.21 14.49 -21.58
CA ILE A 622 -9.33 14.55 -20.12
C ILE A 622 -9.50 13.14 -19.55
N MET A 623 -10.41 12.34 -20.14
CA MET A 623 -10.60 10.96 -19.70
C MET A 623 -9.34 10.12 -19.80
N ALA A 624 -8.56 10.27 -20.87
CA ALA A 624 -7.30 9.55 -21.03
C ALA A 624 -6.31 9.92 -19.92
N VAL A 625 -6.19 11.23 -19.56
CA VAL A 625 -5.35 11.70 -18.46
C VAL A 625 -5.83 11.16 -17.11
N LEU A 626 -7.14 11.13 -16.85
CA LEU A 626 -7.71 10.60 -15.61
C LEU A 626 -7.52 9.07 -15.49
N ILE A 627 -7.58 8.34 -16.61
CA ILE A 627 -7.43 6.88 -16.64
C ILE A 627 -5.96 6.45 -16.70
N HIS A 628 -5.06 7.30 -17.19
CA HIS A 628 -3.64 6.98 -17.37
C HIS A 628 -2.96 6.39 -16.12
N PRO A 629 -3.17 6.89 -14.91
CA PRO A 629 -2.62 6.27 -13.69
C PRO A 629 -3.14 4.85 -13.44
N ILE A 630 -4.34 4.53 -13.92
CA ILE A 630 -5.04 3.27 -13.63
C ILE A 630 -4.66 2.20 -14.65
N VAL A 631 -4.81 2.51 -15.95
CA VAL A 631 -4.58 1.58 -17.07
C VAL A 631 -3.78 2.28 -18.18
N PRO A 632 -2.45 2.41 -17.97
CA PRO A 632 -1.60 3.27 -18.80
C PRO A 632 -1.51 2.83 -20.26
N GLU A 633 -1.47 1.52 -20.56
CA GLU A 633 -1.18 1.04 -21.92
C GLU A 633 -2.19 1.49 -22.96
N GLY A 634 -3.49 1.41 -22.63
CA GLY A 634 -4.55 1.88 -23.54
C GLY A 634 -4.51 3.39 -23.72
N CYS A 635 -4.11 4.13 -22.68
CA CYS A 635 -3.95 5.59 -22.73
C CYS A 635 -2.74 5.97 -23.57
N GLU A 636 -1.59 5.27 -23.43
CA GLU A 636 -0.42 5.47 -24.28
C GLU A 636 -0.74 5.21 -25.76
N MET A 637 -1.49 4.16 -26.04
CA MET A 637 -1.95 3.90 -27.42
C MET A 637 -2.83 5.05 -27.94
N PHE A 638 -3.71 5.62 -27.11
CA PHE A 638 -4.51 6.79 -27.48
C PHE A 638 -3.63 8.01 -27.77
N ARG A 639 -2.63 8.30 -26.92
CA ARG A 639 -1.64 9.36 -27.13
C ARG A 639 -0.88 9.19 -28.46
N GLU A 640 -0.43 7.97 -28.78
CA GLU A 640 0.21 7.65 -30.05
C GLU A 640 -0.69 7.89 -31.25
N TYR A 641 -1.98 7.57 -31.14
CA TYR A 641 -2.97 7.83 -32.19
C TYR A 641 -3.29 9.32 -32.36
N LEU A 642 -3.15 10.09 -31.28
CA LEU A 642 -3.19 11.56 -31.34
C LEU A 642 -1.92 12.16 -31.94
N ASN A 643 -0.86 11.37 -32.12
CA ASN A 643 0.46 11.82 -32.58
C ASN A 643 1.05 12.93 -31.66
N MET A 644 0.98 12.70 -30.34
CA MET A 644 1.40 13.66 -29.30
C MET A 644 2.50 13.08 -28.40
N GLY A 645 3.27 13.96 -27.77
CA GLY A 645 4.31 13.60 -26.82
C GLY A 645 3.79 13.30 -25.39
N GLU A 646 4.71 12.99 -24.47
CA GLU A 646 4.37 12.68 -23.06
C GLU A 646 3.83 13.90 -22.30
N GLU A 647 4.00 15.11 -22.81
CA GLU A 647 3.40 16.33 -22.26
C GLU A 647 1.86 16.29 -22.17
N LEU A 648 1.22 15.37 -22.89
CA LEU A 648 -0.23 15.11 -22.77
C LEU A 648 -0.62 14.74 -21.34
N TRP A 649 0.28 14.10 -20.59
CA TRP A 649 0.05 13.64 -19.22
C TRP A 649 0.28 14.71 -18.16
N ASP A 650 0.77 15.91 -18.54
CA ASP A 650 0.95 17.02 -17.61
C ASP A 650 -0.41 17.47 -17.04
N TRP A 651 -0.62 17.14 -15.78
CA TRP A 651 -1.85 17.44 -15.06
C TRP A 651 -2.15 18.95 -14.96
N ASN A 652 -1.14 19.81 -15.04
CA ASN A 652 -1.33 21.25 -15.04
C ASN A 652 -2.09 21.73 -16.28
N CYS A 653 -2.01 20.98 -17.36
CA CYS A 653 -2.66 21.27 -18.64
C CYS A 653 -3.90 20.41 -18.89
N ILE A 654 -4.43 19.69 -17.89
CA ILE A 654 -5.54 18.74 -18.09
C ILE A 654 -6.80 19.38 -18.64
N LEU A 655 -7.09 20.62 -18.28
CA LEU A 655 -8.28 21.36 -18.74
C LEU A 655 -8.03 22.22 -19.99
N GLU A 656 -6.80 22.22 -20.49
CA GLU A 656 -6.47 22.97 -21.70
C GLU A 656 -6.96 22.23 -22.96
N PRO A 657 -7.28 22.95 -24.05
CA PRO A 657 -7.65 22.32 -25.30
C PRO A 657 -6.45 21.56 -25.91
N ILE A 658 -6.76 20.53 -26.73
CA ILE A 658 -5.71 19.72 -27.40
C ILE A 658 -4.74 20.58 -28.20
N SER A 659 -5.19 21.72 -28.71
CA SER A 659 -4.37 22.64 -29.52
C SER A 659 -3.12 23.17 -28.82
N ILE A 660 -3.02 23.14 -27.50
CA ILE A 660 -1.82 23.60 -26.79
C ILE A 660 -0.63 22.66 -26.94
N TYR A 661 -0.88 21.39 -27.22
CA TYR A 661 0.16 20.35 -27.33
C TYR A 661 0.82 20.30 -28.70
N VAL A 662 0.33 21.06 -29.67
CA VAL A 662 0.80 21.05 -31.04
C VAL A 662 1.04 22.48 -31.53
N SER A 663 1.99 22.67 -32.44
CA SER A 663 2.31 24.01 -32.97
C SER A 663 1.20 24.62 -33.80
N ASP A 664 0.46 23.77 -34.54
CA ASP A 664 -0.71 24.16 -35.34
C ASP A 664 -1.68 23.00 -35.47
N ILE A 665 -2.86 23.14 -34.85
CA ILE A 665 -3.88 22.10 -34.84
C ILE A 665 -4.50 21.85 -36.24
N GLU A 666 -4.50 22.86 -37.13
CA GLU A 666 -5.09 22.71 -38.46
C GLU A 666 -4.19 21.93 -39.42
N SER A 667 -2.89 21.88 -39.15
CA SER A 667 -1.93 21.05 -39.90
C SER A 667 -1.62 19.73 -39.22
N HIS A 668 -2.00 19.56 -37.95
CA HIS A 668 -1.70 18.35 -37.17
C HIS A 668 -2.49 17.14 -37.68
N GLU A 669 -1.76 16.07 -38.02
CA GLU A 669 -2.34 14.83 -38.55
C GLU A 669 -2.39 13.77 -37.45
N LEU A 670 -3.58 13.20 -37.26
CA LEU A 670 -3.78 12.04 -36.38
C LEU A 670 -3.40 10.76 -37.12
N LYS A 671 -2.98 9.75 -36.38
CA LYS A 671 -2.82 8.40 -36.92
C LYS A 671 -4.18 7.86 -37.36
N TYR A 672 -4.23 7.28 -38.55
CA TYR A 672 -5.45 6.68 -39.08
C TYR A 672 -5.89 5.51 -38.21
N LEU A 673 -7.17 5.50 -37.77
CA LEU A 673 -7.74 4.43 -36.98
C LEU A 673 -8.38 3.39 -37.87
N GLU A 674 -7.77 2.22 -37.94
CA GLU A 674 -8.32 1.08 -38.69
C GLU A 674 -9.61 0.54 -38.01
N PRO A 675 -10.49 -0.10 -38.77
CA PRO A 675 -11.71 -0.72 -38.24
C PRO A 675 -11.37 -1.78 -37.18
N ARG A 676 -12.13 -1.82 -36.08
CA ARG A 676 -12.03 -2.80 -34.99
C ARG A 676 -10.77 -2.70 -34.12
N VAL A 677 -10.04 -1.62 -34.15
CA VAL A 677 -8.95 -1.36 -33.20
C VAL A 677 -9.55 -1.04 -31.82
N ASP A 678 -9.07 -1.73 -30.80
CA ASP A 678 -9.40 -1.51 -29.41
C ASP A 678 -8.18 -0.99 -28.66
N PHE A 679 -8.33 0.17 -28.01
CA PHE A 679 -7.30 0.75 -27.14
C PHE A 679 -7.16 -0.04 -25.84
N PHE A 680 -8.27 -0.50 -25.32
CA PHE A 680 -8.34 -1.35 -24.11
C PHE A 680 -8.89 -2.73 -24.50
N LYS A 681 -8.05 -3.74 -24.41
CA LYS A 681 -8.36 -5.08 -24.93
C LYS A 681 -9.10 -5.94 -23.91
N LYS A 682 -9.94 -6.84 -24.42
CA LYS A 682 -10.47 -7.97 -23.65
C LYS A 682 -9.52 -9.14 -23.73
N HIS A 683 -9.53 -10.01 -22.72
CA HIS A 683 -8.75 -11.25 -22.76
C HIS A 683 -9.29 -12.20 -23.84
N GLU A 684 -8.39 -12.95 -24.49
CA GLU A 684 -8.74 -13.81 -25.64
C GLU A 684 -9.79 -14.86 -25.28
N CYS A 685 -9.70 -15.49 -24.10
CA CYS A 685 -10.67 -16.49 -23.65
C CYS A 685 -12.12 -15.96 -23.55
N GLN A 686 -12.32 -14.63 -23.49
CA GLN A 686 -13.65 -14.01 -23.43
C GLN A 686 -14.35 -13.97 -24.80
N PHE A 687 -13.66 -14.28 -25.89
CA PHE A 687 -14.23 -14.39 -27.23
C PHE A 687 -14.70 -15.81 -27.58
N GLU A 688 -14.10 -16.84 -26.95
CA GLU A 688 -14.38 -18.24 -27.25
C GLU A 688 -15.74 -18.72 -26.68
N VAL A 689 -16.21 -18.13 -25.58
CA VAL A 689 -17.49 -18.52 -24.92
C VAL A 689 -18.72 -18.20 -25.77
N LYS A 690 -18.62 -17.34 -26.79
CA LYS A 690 -19.77 -17.01 -27.69
C LYS A 690 -20.05 -18.05 -28.78
N CYS A 691 -19.19 -19.05 -28.96
CA CYS A 691 -19.39 -20.11 -29.95
C CYS A 691 -20.17 -21.30 -29.41
N ILE A 692 -20.36 -21.43 -28.09
CA ILE A 692 -21.00 -22.60 -27.47
C ILE A 692 -22.52 -22.42 -27.31
N ASP A 693 -23.05 -21.19 -27.29
CA ASP A 693 -24.47 -20.92 -27.11
C ASP A 693 -25.27 -20.85 -28.44
N LYS A 694 -24.75 -21.38 -29.54
CA LYS A 694 -25.44 -21.37 -30.86
C LYS A 694 -25.61 -22.77 -31.46
N TYR A 695 -25.50 -23.83 -30.66
CA TYR A 695 -25.90 -25.15 -31.14
C TYR A 695 -26.76 -25.88 -30.11
#